data_a6a5b2610e7075632174f31e72636efe
#
_entry.id   a6a5b2610e7075632174f31e72636efe
#
_cell.length_a   1.000
_cell.length_b   1.000
_cell.length_c   1.000
_cell.angle_alpha   90.00
_cell.angle_beta   90.00
_cell.angle_gamma   90.00
#
_symmetry.space_group_name_H-M   'P 1'
#
loop_
_entity.id
_entity.type
_entity.pdbx_description
1 polymer ?
#
loop_
_entity_poly.entity_id
_entity_poly.type
_entity_poly.pdbx_seq_one_letter_code
_entity_poly.pdbx_strand_id
1 'polypeptide(L)'
;MSVFNQSRSRIIRLIFLLAFVVIIIQLFYLQVVSDKFSRLADENAILRKTIYPPRGLILDRKGNAILKNILTYDLMVTPSQAKGIDTVFFCRLLEIDTAEYRKRIVNAIIKNKSFRPSVFEASLSPQKYARIQENLWRFQSGFYIQERPIRSYPYSAAANIFGYLGEVDTNYLKKHIEDGYVSGDYAGMTGLEASYEKALMGERGMQVLLKDNFNRIQGSYENGALDVEAAAGSNLYTSLDIELQQLGEKLMSNKVGSIVAIDPKTGSIIAMVSSPTYEPGYLTGPERRKHFSELYTDARLPLLNRAVNASYAPGSTFKTLQALVGLGEGVISTTTTFSCSGAFYGCGSGKPMGCLDPGTYYLKTGITHSCNTYFANVMQRVINNPKYPNVDSSLRAWNNYMYAFGLGHRLGVDVPTEQKGNIPTPEYFNNPKRFGPGKWNFCSFRSVSIGQGEVTATPLQVANEMAYIANKGWYYIPHIVDSIEGGDKFGLLDKYKQKVIPMNLADSIFEAVHDGMQGVMESGTGRGSKIPGIVVCGKTGTVENYANIKGQLVKQPNHSFFCAFAPRENPRIAIMCVVENSGRFGGTYAGPIVSLMIEKYINDTIDAKRKPLEERMASINLIPPLMKQKMRTKDSLQRVKEEEKALKNELKIIKDTLQSEDNLTEADIRAGKSSDNKQPRDTQHKKPVKTDMMAPEKQKGSGLNKKDTASK
;
A
#
# COMPACT_ATOMS: atom_id res chain seq x y z
N MET A 1 -86.56 -44.89 11.00
CA MET A 1 -85.39 -44.09 11.46
C MET A 1 -84.01 -44.73 11.20
N SER A 2 -83.90 -45.93 10.65
CA SER A 2 -82.59 -46.64 10.45
C SER A 2 -81.86 -46.33 9.13
N VAL A 3 -82.51 -45.84 8.08
CA VAL A 3 -81.93 -45.62 6.78
C VAL A 3 -81.09 -44.29 6.74
N PHE A 4 -81.47 -43.33 7.56
CA PHE A 4 -80.74 -42.00 7.58
C PHE A 4 -79.36 -42.05 8.29
N ASN A 5 -79.16 -43.00 9.16
CA ASN A 5 -77.86 -43.22 9.89
C ASN A 5 -76.82 -43.94 9.03
N GLN A 6 -77.26 -44.82 8.12
CA GLN A 6 -76.34 -45.58 7.23
C GLN A 6 -75.66 -44.69 6.17
N SER A 7 -76.39 -43.70 5.61
CA SER A 7 -75.84 -42.77 4.63
C SER A 7 -74.83 -41.82 5.26
N ARG A 8 -75.10 -41.29 6.46
CA ARG A 8 -74.13 -40.45 7.20
C ARG A 8 -72.86 -41.22 7.60
N SER A 9 -72.98 -42.49 8.00
CA SER A 9 -71.87 -43.39 8.34
C SER A 9 -71.00 -43.67 7.10
N ARG A 10 -71.59 -43.79 5.91
CA ARG A 10 -70.85 -44.00 4.65
C ARG A 10 -70.09 -42.73 4.27
N ILE A 11 -70.72 -41.55 4.39
CA ILE A 11 -70.07 -40.28 4.12
C ILE A 11 -68.90 -40.05 5.06
N ILE A 12 -69.04 -40.28 6.37
CA ILE A 12 -67.96 -40.16 7.34
C ILE A 12 -66.82 -41.11 7.03
N ARG A 13 -67.12 -42.40 6.69
CA ARG A 13 -66.08 -43.34 6.28
C ARG A 13 -65.35 -42.90 5.00
N LEU A 14 -66.05 -42.34 4.04
CA LEU A 14 -65.47 -41.84 2.81
C LEU A 14 -64.55 -40.62 3.08
N ILE A 15 -64.92 -39.73 3.98
CA ILE A 15 -64.11 -38.59 4.41
C ILE A 15 -62.81 -39.11 5.09
N PHE A 16 -62.93 -40.09 5.99
CA PHE A 16 -61.77 -40.68 6.65
C PHE A 16 -60.86 -41.42 5.67
N LEU A 17 -61.44 -42.15 4.70
CA LEU A 17 -60.67 -42.82 3.67
C LEU A 17 -59.96 -41.82 2.75
N LEU A 18 -60.60 -40.75 2.39
CA LEU A 18 -60.00 -39.69 1.56
C LEU A 18 -58.88 -38.95 2.33
N ALA A 19 -59.09 -38.65 3.62
CA ALA A 19 -58.06 -38.07 4.46
C ALA A 19 -56.85 -39.01 4.60
N PHE A 20 -57.09 -40.31 4.77
CA PHE A 20 -56.04 -41.32 4.85
C PHE A 20 -55.23 -41.44 3.50
N VAL A 21 -55.91 -41.39 2.36
CA VAL A 21 -55.27 -41.39 1.05
C VAL A 21 -54.40 -40.11 0.87
N VAL A 22 -54.93 -38.96 1.27
CA VAL A 22 -54.15 -37.67 1.23
C VAL A 22 -52.90 -37.78 2.10
N ILE A 23 -53.01 -38.35 3.30
CA ILE A 23 -51.85 -38.53 4.19
C ILE A 23 -50.84 -39.51 3.57
N ILE A 24 -51.27 -40.61 2.97
CA ILE A 24 -50.38 -41.55 2.26
C ILE A 24 -49.66 -40.88 1.10
N ILE A 25 -50.39 -40.15 0.26
CA ILE A 25 -49.80 -39.42 -0.83
C ILE A 25 -48.79 -38.37 -0.34
N GLN A 26 -49.10 -37.66 0.74
CA GLN A 26 -48.23 -36.69 1.37
C GLN A 26 -46.98 -37.34 1.95
N LEU A 27 -47.13 -38.50 2.63
CA LEU A 27 -46.02 -39.28 3.13
C LEU A 27 -45.14 -39.83 2.01
N PHE A 28 -45.76 -40.38 0.95
CA PHE A 28 -45.01 -40.83 -0.24
C PHE A 28 -44.24 -39.69 -0.89
N TYR A 29 -44.86 -38.51 -1.05
CA TYR A 29 -44.20 -37.33 -1.58
C TYR A 29 -43.00 -36.91 -0.71
N LEU A 30 -43.19 -36.89 0.64
CA LEU A 30 -42.13 -36.51 1.59
C LEU A 30 -40.99 -37.53 1.69
N GLN A 31 -41.29 -38.84 1.53
CA GLN A 31 -40.29 -39.91 1.71
C GLN A 31 -39.57 -40.30 0.41
N VAL A 32 -40.25 -40.22 -0.75
CA VAL A 32 -39.75 -40.76 -2.02
C VAL A 32 -39.44 -39.66 -3.03
N VAL A 33 -40.23 -38.56 -3.05
CA VAL A 33 -40.10 -37.52 -4.08
C VAL A 33 -39.32 -36.30 -3.54
N SER A 34 -39.41 -36.02 -2.24
CA SER A 34 -38.79 -34.85 -1.66
C SER A 34 -37.44 -35.15 -1.02
N ASP A 35 -36.36 -34.79 -1.70
CA ASP A 35 -34.97 -34.86 -1.15
C ASP A 35 -34.69 -33.82 -0.05
N LYS A 36 -35.67 -32.97 0.29
CA LYS A 36 -35.49 -31.86 1.21
C LYS A 36 -35.09 -32.34 2.62
N PHE A 37 -35.71 -33.37 3.11
CA PHE A 37 -35.46 -33.91 4.47
C PHE A 37 -34.20 -34.79 4.51
N SER A 38 -33.89 -35.49 3.42
CA SER A 38 -32.62 -36.20 3.25
C SER A 38 -31.46 -35.21 3.28
N ARG A 39 -31.50 -34.13 2.49
CA ARG A 39 -30.48 -33.07 2.49
C ARG A 39 -30.35 -32.41 3.89
N LEU A 40 -31.45 -32.14 4.57
CA LEU A 40 -31.37 -31.57 5.93
C LEU A 40 -30.79 -32.56 6.95
N ALA A 41 -31.04 -33.87 6.82
CA ALA A 41 -30.42 -34.89 7.65
C ALA A 41 -28.92 -34.99 7.36
N ASP A 42 -28.51 -34.99 6.10
CA ASP A 42 -27.10 -34.99 5.69
C ASP A 42 -26.38 -33.72 6.14
N GLU A 43 -27.00 -32.53 5.98
CA GLU A 43 -26.44 -31.27 6.50
C GLU A 43 -26.28 -31.23 8.02
N ASN A 44 -27.11 -31.96 8.77
CA ASN A 44 -26.97 -32.08 10.22
C ASN A 44 -25.93 -33.13 10.63
N ALA A 45 -25.77 -34.20 9.87
CA ALA A 45 -24.84 -35.28 10.18
C ALA A 45 -23.41 -35.01 9.67
N ILE A 46 -23.26 -34.15 8.66
CA ILE A 46 -21.99 -33.91 7.98
C ILE A 46 -21.47 -32.51 8.27
N LEU A 47 -20.20 -32.40 8.70
CA LEU A 47 -19.46 -31.17 8.78
C LEU A 47 -18.45 -31.10 7.61
N ARG A 48 -18.67 -30.19 6.65
CA ARG A 48 -17.68 -29.88 5.61
C ARG A 48 -16.73 -28.83 6.15
N LYS A 49 -15.51 -29.27 6.51
CA LYS A 49 -14.44 -28.41 7.02
C LYS A 49 -13.54 -28.02 5.86
N THR A 50 -13.46 -26.72 5.51
CA THR A 50 -12.52 -26.21 4.52
C THR A 50 -11.11 -26.29 5.06
N ILE A 51 -10.19 -26.87 4.28
CA ILE A 51 -8.76 -26.86 4.58
C ILE A 51 -8.12 -25.75 3.73
N TYR A 52 -7.61 -24.73 4.42
CA TYR A 52 -6.91 -23.64 3.74
C TYR A 52 -5.47 -24.04 3.46
N PRO A 53 -5.03 -24.01 2.19
CA PRO A 53 -3.65 -24.28 1.84
C PRO A 53 -2.73 -23.18 2.38
N PRO A 54 -1.45 -23.50 2.65
CA PRO A 54 -0.45 -22.45 2.80
C PRO A 54 -0.28 -21.71 1.46
N ARG A 55 -0.27 -20.39 1.52
CA ARG A 55 0.01 -19.57 0.33
C ARG A 55 1.47 -19.74 -0.07
N GLY A 56 1.78 -19.57 -1.36
CA GLY A 56 3.16 -19.54 -1.85
C GLY A 56 4.02 -18.53 -1.09
N LEU A 57 5.28 -18.84 -0.88
CA LEU A 57 6.26 -17.94 -0.28
C LEU A 57 6.69 -16.87 -1.29
N ILE A 58 7.23 -15.76 -0.80
CA ILE A 58 7.95 -14.79 -1.63
C ILE A 58 9.40 -14.79 -1.16
N LEU A 59 10.31 -15.05 -2.09
CA LEU A 59 11.73 -15.14 -1.84
C LEU A 59 12.46 -13.97 -2.51
N ASP A 60 13.53 -13.49 -1.88
CA ASP A 60 14.41 -12.49 -2.44
C ASP A 60 15.37 -13.10 -3.50
N ARG A 61 16.19 -12.25 -4.14
CA ARG A 61 17.18 -12.69 -5.14
C ARG A 61 18.24 -13.67 -4.63
N LYS A 62 18.42 -13.79 -3.31
CA LYS A 62 19.35 -14.71 -2.64
C LYS A 62 18.65 -15.99 -2.17
N GLY A 63 17.34 -16.13 -2.40
CA GLY A 63 16.52 -17.26 -1.96
C GLY A 63 16.04 -17.17 -0.50
N ASN A 64 16.22 -16.03 0.18
CA ASN A 64 15.68 -15.84 1.51
C ASN A 64 14.17 -15.62 1.46
N ALA A 65 13.43 -16.32 2.32
CA ALA A 65 11.98 -16.10 2.42
C ALA A 65 11.68 -14.75 3.10
N ILE A 66 11.28 -13.77 2.29
CA ILE A 66 10.94 -12.42 2.74
C ILE A 66 9.46 -12.27 3.12
N LEU A 67 8.63 -13.21 2.66
CA LEU A 67 7.23 -13.35 3.06
C LEU A 67 6.92 -14.85 3.21
N LYS A 68 6.53 -15.28 4.40
CA LYS A 68 6.24 -16.66 4.73
C LYS A 68 4.90 -16.81 5.43
N ASN A 69 4.50 -18.05 5.73
CA ASN A 69 3.28 -18.34 6.45
C ASN A 69 3.60 -18.76 7.90
N ILE A 70 2.72 -18.38 8.82
CA ILE A 70 2.63 -18.97 10.16
C ILE A 70 1.22 -19.49 10.35
N LEU A 71 1.10 -20.59 11.11
CA LEU A 71 -0.19 -21.16 11.43
C LEU A 71 -0.85 -20.36 12.56
N THR A 72 -2.12 -20.06 12.40
CA THR A 72 -2.97 -19.46 13.43
C THR A 72 -4.30 -20.21 13.50
N TYR A 73 -5.09 -19.91 14.49
CA TYR A 73 -6.34 -20.60 14.78
C TYR A 73 -7.48 -19.60 14.84
N ASP A 74 -8.55 -19.86 14.09
CA ASP A 74 -9.79 -19.11 14.16
C ASP A 74 -10.80 -19.91 14.99
N LEU A 75 -11.54 -19.21 15.86
CA LEU A 75 -12.70 -19.78 16.50
C LEU A 75 -13.92 -19.58 15.61
N MET A 76 -14.48 -20.69 15.13
CA MET A 76 -15.65 -20.71 14.27
C MET A 76 -16.93 -20.91 15.08
N VAL A 77 -18.05 -20.37 14.59
CA VAL A 77 -19.38 -20.57 15.18
C VAL A 77 -20.40 -20.90 14.10
N THR A 78 -21.26 -21.86 14.37
CA THR A 78 -22.54 -22.08 13.67
C THR A 78 -23.67 -21.60 14.56
N PRO A 79 -24.22 -20.37 14.33
CA PRO A 79 -25.12 -19.72 15.30
C PRO A 79 -26.36 -20.53 15.67
N SER A 80 -26.94 -21.31 14.74
CA SER A 80 -28.11 -22.17 14.99
C SER A 80 -27.82 -23.32 15.95
N GLN A 81 -26.56 -23.74 16.04
CA GLN A 81 -26.08 -24.84 16.87
C GLN A 81 -25.50 -24.37 18.22
N ALA A 82 -25.15 -23.11 18.36
CA ALA A 82 -24.59 -22.49 19.56
C ALA A 82 -25.67 -22.18 20.60
N LYS A 83 -26.50 -23.19 20.95
CA LYS A 83 -27.58 -23.07 21.93
C LYS A 83 -27.24 -23.86 23.20
N GLY A 84 -27.71 -23.37 24.37
CA GLY A 84 -27.55 -24.07 25.64
C GLY A 84 -26.14 -24.09 26.25
N ILE A 85 -25.24 -23.24 25.76
CA ILE A 85 -23.88 -23.11 26.31
C ILE A 85 -23.84 -22.14 27.49
N ASP A 86 -22.92 -22.37 28.42
CA ASP A 86 -22.59 -21.40 29.48
C ASP A 86 -21.89 -20.18 28.88
N THR A 87 -22.72 -19.20 28.50
CA THR A 87 -22.26 -17.97 27.84
C THR A 87 -21.33 -17.13 28.74
N VAL A 88 -21.56 -17.16 30.07
CA VAL A 88 -20.75 -16.39 31.03
C VAL A 88 -19.35 -16.97 31.13
N PHE A 89 -19.24 -18.27 31.27
CA PHE A 89 -17.96 -18.98 31.31
C PHE A 89 -17.22 -18.83 29.97
N PHE A 90 -17.93 -18.98 28.84
CA PHE A 90 -17.37 -18.81 27.52
C PHE A 90 -16.80 -17.40 27.30
N CYS A 91 -17.55 -16.35 27.70
CA CYS A 91 -17.10 -14.97 27.62
C CYS A 91 -15.83 -14.72 28.45
N ARG A 92 -15.72 -15.35 29.61
CA ARG A 92 -14.53 -15.27 30.49
C ARG A 92 -13.31 -15.89 29.81
N LEU A 93 -13.44 -17.03 29.13
CA LEU A 93 -12.33 -17.64 28.38
C LEU A 93 -11.79 -16.75 27.27
N LEU A 94 -12.67 -16.00 26.58
CA LEU A 94 -12.33 -15.10 25.50
C LEU A 94 -12.00 -13.67 25.94
N GLU A 95 -12.19 -13.35 27.23
CA GLU A 95 -11.99 -11.99 27.77
C GLU A 95 -12.90 -10.96 27.08
N ILE A 96 -14.17 -11.33 26.84
CA ILE A 96 -15.20 -10.47 26.25
C ILE A 96 -16.41 -10.39 27.19
N ASP A 97 -17.24 -9.37 27.03
CA ASP A 97 -18.52 -9.28 27.73
C ASP A 97 -19.65 -9.97 26.95
N THR A 98 -20.78 -10.15 27.60
CA THR A 98 -21.96 -10.80 27.00
C THR A 98 -22.59 -9.95 25.89
N ALA A 99 -22.39 -8.63 25.90
CA ALA A 99 -22.88 -7.74 24.85
C ALA A 99 -22.04 -7.93 23.56
N GLU A 100 -20.73 -8.03 23.69
CA GLU A 100 -19.84 -8.31 22.55
C GLU A 100 -20.08 -9.74 22.01
N TYR A 101 -20.33 -10.74 22.87
CA TYR A 101 -20.73 -12.07 22.44
C TYR A 101 -21.99 -12.02 21.56
N ARG A 102 -23.05 -11.38 22.04
CA ARG A 102 -24.31 -11.23 21.28
C ARG A 102 -24.10 -10.53 19.96
N LYS A 103 -23.32 -9.44 19.96
CA LYS A 103 -22.96 -8.69 18.75
C LYS A 103 -22.22 -9.57 17.74
N ARG A 104 -21.28 -10.41 18.17
CA ARG A 104 -20.54 -11.34 17.29
C ARG A 104 -21.45 -12.41 16.70
N ILE A 105 -22.38 -12.98 17.48
CA ILE A 105 -23.39 -13.92 16.98
C ILE A 105 -24.29 -13.25 15.93
N VAL A 106 -24.80 -12.03 16.20
CA VAL A 106 -25.64 -11.30 15.25
C VAL A 106 -24.85 -11.01 13.97
N ASN A 107 -23.60 -10.57 14.06
CA ASN A 107 -22.75 -10.34 12.90
C ASN A 107 -22.51 -11.63 12.09
N ALA A 108 -22.31 -12.76 12.74
CA ALA A 108 -22.17 -14.06 12.08
C ALA A 108 -23.43 -14.43 11.29
N ILE A 109 -24.62 -14.19 11.87
CA ILE A 109 -25.92 -14.43 11.21
C ILE A 109 -26.11 -13.50 9.99
N ILE A 110 -25.81 -12.21 10.15
CA ILE A 110 -25.92 -11.23 9.05
C ILE A 110 -24.99 -11.63 7.90
N LYS A 111 -23.78 -12.06 8.21
CA LYS A 111 -22.73 -12.35 7.22
C LYS A 111 -22.99 -13.65 6.45
N ASN A 112 -23.31 -14.75 7.14
CA ASN A 112 -23.40 -16.09 6.56
C ASN A 112 -24.70 -16.85 6.86
N LYS A 113 -25.70 -16.18 7.44
CA LYS A 113 -26.93 -16.78 7.96
C LYS A 113 -26.70 -17.68 9.19
N SER A 114 -27.78 -18.11 9.86
CA SER A 114 -27.67 -18.82 11.15
C SER A 114 -27.14 -20.25 11.06
N PHE A 115 -27.32 -20.91 9.93
CA PHE A 115 -26.97 -22.32 9.74
C PHE A 115 -25.60 -22.55 9.08
N ARG A 116 -24.90 -21.50 8.67
CA ARG A 116 -23.56 -21.60 8.08
C ARG A 116 -22.48 -21.22 9.09
N PRO A 117 -21.32 -21.89 9.04
CA PRO A 117 -20.18 -21.51 9.86
C PRO A 117 -19.71 -20.08 9.56
N SER A 118 -19.34 -19.37 10.60
CA SER A 118 -18.77 -18.03 10.53
C SER A 118 -17.63 -17.88 11.51
N VAL A 119 -16.68 -16.99 11.22
CA VAL A 119 -15.61 -16.66 12.16
C VAL A 119 -16.21 -15.89 13.34
N PHE A 120 -16.07 -16.44 14.56
CA PHE A 120 -16.46 -15.77 15.81
C PHE A 120 -15.33 -14.88 16.34
N GLU A 121 -14.10 -15.42 16.38
CA GLU A 121 -12.88 -14.67 16.67
C GLU A 121 -11.75 -15.18 15.77
N ALA A 122 -11.15 -14.25 14.99
CA ALA A 122 -10.05 -14.57 14.08
C ALA A 122 -8.71 -14.49 14.80
N SER A 123 -7.77 -15.35 14.40
CA SER A 123 -6.37 -15.33 14.86
C SER A 123 -6.24 -15.30 16.38
N LEU A 124 -6.71 -16.35 17.04
CA LEU A 124 -6.58 -16.50 18.49
C LEU A 124 -5.12 -16.36 18.94
N SER A 125 -4.90 -15.61 20.02
CA SER A 125 -3.58 -15.61 20.66
C SER A 125 -3.27 -17.00 21.24
N PRO A 126 -1.99 -17.40 21.37
CA PRO A 126 -1.63 -18.71 21.92
C PRO A 126 -2.28 -19.00 23.27
N GLN A 127 -2.41 -17.98 24.12
CA GLN A 127 -3.02 -18.10 25.44
C GLN A 127 -4.54 -18.34 25.35
N LYS A 128 -5.23 -17.60 24.46
CA LYS A 128 -6.67 -17.81 24.22
C LYS A 128 -6.93 -19.17 23.57
N TYR A 129 -6.10 -19.53 22.60
CA TYR A 129 -6.18 -20.84 21.94
C TYR A 129 -6.09 -21.98 22.96
N ALA A 130 -5.06 -21.97 23.84
CA ALA A 130 -4.90 -23.02 24.87
C ALA A 130 -6.13 -23.10 25.77
N ARG A 131 -6.61 -21.99 26.33
CA ARG A 131 -7.81 -21.95 27.19
C ARG A 131 -9.07 -22.47 26.50
N ILE A 132 -9.27 -22.07 25.22
CA ILE A 132 -10.44 -22.55 24.46
C ILE A 132 -10.29 -24.02 24.14
N GLN A 133 -9.13 -24.49 23.72
CA GLN A 133 -8.87 -25.87 23.36
C GLN A 133 -9.13 -26.83 24.54
N GLU A 134 -8.67 -26.47 25.75
CA GLU A 134 -8.92 -27.24 26.97
C GLU A 134 -10.42 -27.37 27.34
N ASN A 135 -11.20 -26.36 26.97
CA ASN A 135 -12.63 -26.30 27.34
C ASN A 135 -13.56 -26.49 26.13
N LEU A 136 -13.04 -26.77 24.95
CA LEU A 136 -13.81 -26.82 23.69
C LEU A 136 -14.94 -27.88 23.77
N TRP A 137 -14.70 -28.99 24.44
CA TRP A 137 -15.69 -30.05 24.64
C TRP A 137 -17.01 -29.57 25.28
N ARG A 138 -16.99 -28.46 26.05
CA ARG A 138 -18.19 -27.82 26.63
C ARG A 138 -19.01 -27.03 25.61
N PHE A 139 -18.43 -26.66 24.47
CA PHE A 139 -19.00 -25.75 23.49
C PHE A 139 -19.13 -26.36 22.09
N GLN A 140 -18.82 -27.64 21.93
CA GLN A 140 -18.82 -28.34 20.63
C GLN A 140 -20.17 -28.28 19.90
N SER A 141 -21.25 -28.00 20.60
CA SER A 141 -22.58 -27.84 19.99
C SER A 141 -22.71 -26.65 19.02
N GLY A 142 -21.66 -25.95 18.72
CA GLY A 142 -21.73 -24.83 17.76
C GLY A 142 -20.42 -24.10 17.53
N PHE A 143 -19.38 -24.47 18.29
CA PHE A 143 -18.06 -23.89 18.15
C PHE A 143 -17.02 -24.94 17.79
N TYR A 144 -16.09 -24.58 16.94
CA TYR A 144 -14.91 -25.38 16.61
C TYR A 144 -13.73 -24.51 16.21
N ILE A 145 -12.53 -25.07 16.32
CA ILE A 145 -11.30 -24.38 15.92
C ILE A 145 -10.96 -24.77 14.48
N GLN A 146 -10.64 -23.76 13.69
CA GLN A 146 -10.15 -23.90 12.34
C GLN A 146 -8.75 -23.35 12.21
N GLU A 147 -7.85 -24.18 11.70
CA GLU A 147 -6.51 -23.76 11.32
C GLU A 147 -6.55 -22.85 10.11
N ARG A 148 -5.76 -21.77 10.17
CA ARG A 148 -5.62 -20.84 9.09
C ARG A 148 -4.19 -20.34 8.98
N PRO A 149 -3.51 -20.52 7.84
CA PRO A 149 -2.22 -19.89 7.59
C PRO A 149 -2.41 -18.38 7.40
N ILE A 150 -1.60 -17.58 8.09
CA ILE A 150 -1.51 -16.12 7.89
C ILE A 150 -0.09 -15.73 7.48
N ARG A 151 0.05 -14.54 6.89
CA ARG A 151 1.34 -14.01 6.47
C ARG A 151 2.21 -13.57 7.65
N SER A 152 3.50 -13.84 7.53
CA SER A 152 4.55 -13.41 8.45
C SER A 152 5.66 -12.75 7.66
N TYR A 153 6.14 -11.63 8.15
CA TYR A 153 7.15 -10.78 7.54
C TYR A 153 8.43 -10.82 8.38
N PRO A 154 9.44 -11.63 7.98
CA PRO A 154 10.70 -11.73 8.72
C PRO A 154 11.50 -10.43 8.75
N TYR A 155 11.27 -9.57 7.78
CA TYR A 155 11.95 -8.28 7.62
C TYR A 155 10.96 -7.13 7.73
N SER A 156 11.31 -6.12 8.51
CA SER A 156 10.55 -4.87 8.62
C SER A 156 10.85 -3.95 7.43
N ALA A 157 10.50 -4.40 6.22
CA ALA A 157 10.74 -3.68 4.97
C ALA A 157 9.78 -4.12 3.86
N ALA A 158 9.76 -3.39 2.75
CA ALA A 158 9.04 -3.72 1.51
C ALA A 158 7.51 -3.78 1.63
N ALA A 159 6.90 -3.17 2.65
CA ALA A 159 5.46 -3.21 2.89
C ALA A 159 4.61 -2.81 1.67
N ASN A 160 5.02 -1.74 0.97
CA ASN A 160 4.32 -1.24 -0.22
C ASN A 160 4.50 -2.14 -1.46
N ILE A 161 5.51 -3.04 -1.44
CA ILE A 161 5.75 -4.02 -2.52
C ILE A 161 4.88 -5.25 -2.30
N PHE A 162 4.95 -5.84 -1.11
CA PHE A 162 4.17 -7.05 -0.81
C PHE A 162 2.67 -6.79 -0.89
N GLY A 163 2.23 -5.62 -0.41
CA GLY A 163 0.83 -5.36 -0.20
C GLY A 163 0.31 -6.08 1.05
N TYR A 164 -0.99 -6.38 1.06
CA TYR A 164 -1.62 -7.04 2.19
C TYR A 164 -2.81 -7.90 1.76
N LEU A 165 -3.15 -8.88 2.60
CA LEU A 165 -4.36 -9.69 2.46
C LEU A 165 -5.55 -8.97 3.09
N GLY A 166 -6.69 -9.01 2.41
CA GLY A 166 -7.96 -8.49 2.90
C GLY A 166 -9.04 -9.57 2.89
N GLU A 167 -9.99 -9.47 3.82
CA GLU A 167 -11.20 -10.27 3.72
C GLU A 167 -12.00 -9.82 2.50
N VAL A 168 -12.43 -10.77 1.67
CA VAL A 168 -13.20 -10.51 0.45
C VAL A 168 -14.56 -9.89 0.78
N ASP A 169 -14.88 -8.78 0.13
CA ASP A 169 -16.18 -8.13 0.24
C ASP A 169 -17.14 -8.58 -0.87
N THR A 170 -18.38 -8.12 -0.80
CA THR A 170 -19.41 -8.47 -1.78
C THR A 170 -19.03 -8.05 -3.22
N ASN A 171 -18.28 -6.96 -3.39
CA ASN A 171 -17.86 -6.49 -4.70
C ASN A 171 -16.73 -7.36 -5.26
N TYR A 172 -15.80 -7.77 -4.39
CA TYR A 172 -14.74 -8.71 -4.75
C TYR A 172 -15.33 -10.06 -5.19
N LEU A 173 -16.26 -10.63 -4.39
CA LEU A 173 -16.95 -11.89 -4.72
C LEU A 173 -17.68 -11.84 -6.06
N LYS A 174 -18.35 -10.72 -6.39
CA LYS A 174 -19.02 -10.56 -7.70
C LYS A 174 -18.06 -10.53 -8.87
N LYS A 175 -16.87 -9.98 -8.69
CA LYS A 175 -15.84 -9.90 -9.76
C LYS A 175 -15.06 -11.20 -9.94
N HIS A 176 -15.01 -12.04 -8.91
CA HIS A 176 -14.20 -13.25 -8.83
C HIS A 176 -15.05 -14.51 -8.56
N ILE A 177 -16.23 -14.59 -9.17
CA ILE A 177 -17.16 -15.72 -9.01
C ILE A 177 -16.51 -17.04 -9.42
N GLU A 178 -15.73 -17.02 -10.50
CA GLU A 178 -15.06 -18.20 -11.07
C GLU A 178 -13.86 -18.66 -10.25
N ASP A 179 -13.29 -17.77 -9.42
CA ASP A 179 -12.13 -18.09 -8.57
C ASP A 179 -12.51 -18.84 -7.28
N GLY A 180 -13.81 -19.13 -7.05
CA GLY A 180 -14.31 -19.96 -5.96
C GLY A 180 -14.23 -19.33 -4.57
N TYR A 181 -14.11 -18.00 -4.45
CA TYR A 181 -14.11 -17.31 -3.16
C TYR A 181 -15.47 -17.36 -2.47
N VAL A 182 -15.42 -17.50 -1.14
CA VAL A 182 -16.59 -17.41 -0.28
C VAL A 182 -16.42 -16.34 0.80
N SER A 183 -17.53 -15.89 1.37
CA SER A 183 -17.49 -14.89 2.47
C SER A 183 -16.65 -15.37 3.65
N GLY A 184 -15.70 -14.55 4.08
CA GLY A 184 -14.74 -14.88 5.13
C GLY A 184 -13.36 -15.31 4.63
N ASP A 185 -13.19 -15.45 3.32
CA ASP A 185 -11.89 -15.70 2.72
C ASP A 185 -11.03 -14.44 2.67
N TYR A 186 -9.73 -14.65 2.52
CA TYR A 186 -8.75 -13.59 2.33
C TYR A 186 -8.13 -13.67 0.94
N ALA A 187 -7.97 -12.51 0.31
CA ALA A 187 -7.31 -12.36 -0.98
C ALA A 187 -6.30 -11.22 -0.94
N GLY A 188 -5.37 -11.18 -1.88
CA GLY A 188 -4.46 -10.06 -2.07
C GLY A 188 -5.20 -8.80 -2.51
N MET A 189 -5.06 -7.72 -1.77
CA MET A 189 -5.72 -6.43 -2.06
C MET A 189 -4.82 -5.45 -2.79
N THR A 190 -3.53 -5.51 -2.53
CA THR A 190 -2.52 -4.61 -3.11
C THR A 190 -1.19 -5.34 -3.31
N GLY A 191 -0.23 -4.71 -4.00
CA GLY A 191 1.12 -5.21 -4.16
C GLY A 191 1.20 -6.55 -4.88
N LEU A 192 2.27 -7.29 -4.64
CA LEU A 192 2.49 -8.62 -5.24
C LEU A 192 1.42 -9.63 -4.84
N GLU A 193 0.89 -9.52 -3.62
CA GLU A 193 -0.21 -10.38 -3.16
C GLU A 193 -1.43 -10.27 -4.09
N ALA A 194 -1.75 -9.07 -4.59
CA ALA A 194 -2.85 -8.88 -5.53
C ALA A 194 -2.50 -9.28 -6.96
N SER A 195 -1.29 -8.93 -7.42
CA SER A 195 -0.87 -9.20 -8.81
C SER A 195 -0.68 -10.68 -9.09
N TYR A 196 -0.24 -11.44 -8.10
CA TYR A 196 0.05 -12.86 -8.23
C TYR A 196 -0.90 -13.73 -7.39
N GLU A 197 -2.11 -13.23 -7.08
CA GLU A 197 -3.09 -13.95 -6.26
C GLU A 197 -3.34 -15.38 -6.77
N LYS A 198 -3.52 -15.55 -8.10
CA LYS A 198 -3.78 -16.87 -8.71
C LYS A 198 -2.64 -17.88 -8.52
N ALA A 199 -1.40 -17.40 -8.48
CA ALA A 199 -0.26 -18.26 -8.22
C ALA A 199 -0.07 -18.54 -6.73
N LEU A 200 -0.30 -17.51 -5.88
CA LEU A 200 -0.03 -17.57 -4.45
C LEU A 200 -1.11 -18.27 -3.64
N MET A 201 -2.39 -18.23 -4.05
CA MET A 201 -3.51 -18.66 -3.20
C MET A 201 -3.57 -20.17 -2.93
N GLY A 202 -3.03 -21.00 -3.83
CA GLY A 202 -3.16 -22.45 -3.78
C GLY A 202 -4.59 -22.94 -4.04
N GLU A 203 -4.80 -24.24 -3.89
CA GLU A 203 -6.10 -24.89 -4.06
C GLU A 203 -6.62 -25.38 -2.71
N ARG A 204 -7.86 -25.05 -2.38
CA ARG A 204 -8.47 -25.42 -1.10
C ARG A 204 -8.81 -26.89 -1.07
N GLY A 205 -8.57 -27.49 0.09
CA GLY A 205 -9.07 -28.80 0.41
C GLY A 205 -10.43 -28.74 1.12
N MET A 206 -11.06 -29.89 1.21
CA MET A 206 -12.30 -30.09 1.96
C MET A 206 -12.22 -31.40 2.70
N GLN A 207 -12.43 -31.37 4.01
CA GLN A 207 -12.58 -32.53 4.84
C GLN A 207 -14.05 -32.72 5.22
N VAL A 208 -14.57 -33.91 4.95
CA VAL A 208 -15.96 -34.27 5.23
C VAL A 208 -16.00 -35.12 6.46
N LEU A 209 -16.50 -34.53 7.56
CA LEU A 209 -16.53 -35.16 8.90
C LEU A 209 -17.95 -35.57 9.31
N LEU A 210 -18.08 -36.75 9.89
CA LEU A 210 -19.34 -37.25 10.48
C LEU A 210 -19.50 -36.65 11.89
N LYS A 211 -20.70 -36.14 12.19
CA LYS A 211 -21.10 -35.66 13.51
C LYS A 211 -22.24 -36.49 14.08
N ASP A 212 -22.22 -36.70 15.39
CA ASP A 212 -23.35 -37.27 16.11
C ASP A 212 -24.48 -36.25 16.35
N ASN A 213 -25.58 -36.69 16.95
CA ASN A 213 -26.73 -35.84 17.31
C ASN A 213 -26.41 -34.77 18.36
N PHE A 214 -25.22 -34.80 18.97
CA PHE A 214 -24.68 -33.80 19.90
C PHE A 214 -23.65 -32.89 19.20
N ASN A 215 -23.52 -32.99 17.86
CA ASN A 215 -22.54 -32.28 17.03
C ASN A 215 -21.06 -32.62 17.33
N ARG A 216 -20.76 -33.75 17.97
CA ARG A 216 -19.38 -34.19 18.20
C ARG A 216 -18.88 -34.96 16.98
N ILE A 217 -17.65 -34.63 16.57
CA ILE A 217 -16.98 -35.27 15.43
C ILE A 217 -16.67 -36.71 15.77
N GLN A 218 -17.17 -37.63 14.97
CA GLN A 218 -17.00 -39.09 15.14
C GLN A 218 -15.87 -39.65 14.24
N GLY A 219 -15.47 -38.90 13.21
CA GLY A 219 -14.43 -39.31 12.28
C GLY A 219 -14.68 -38.76 10.86
N SER A 220 -13.91 -39.23 9.89
CA SER A 220 -14.11 -38.88 8.47
C SER A 220 -15.34 -39.62 7.94
N TYR A 221 -16.18 -38.93 7.19
CA TYR A 221 -17.32 -39.54 6.51
C TYR A 221 -16.82 -40.50 5.41
N GLU A 222 -17.40 -41.68 5.29
CA GLU A 222 -17.01 -42.72 4.32
C GLU A 222 -15.48 -42.97 4.27
N ASN A 223 -14.82 -42.99 5.43
CA ASN A 223 -13.35 -43.14 5.53
C ASN A 223 -12.54 -42.12 4.73
N GLY A 224 -13.08 -40.91 4.48
CA GLY A 224 -12.41 -39.86 3.74
C GLY A 224 -12.56 -39.94 2.23
N ALA A 225 -13.45 -40.77 1.69
CA ALA A 225 -13.63 -40.91 0.23
C ALA A 225 -14.08 -39.62 -0.48
N LEU A 226 -14.69 -38.70 0.28
CA LEU A 226 -15.11 -37.39 -0.24
C LEU A 226 -14.16 -36.25 0.14
N ASP A 227 -13.05 -36.55 0.81
CA ASP A 227 -12.05 -35.56 1.17
C ASP A 227 -11.28 -35.09 -0.08
N VAL A 228 -11.01 -33.79 -0.15
CA VAL A 228 -10.18 -33.17 -1.17
C VAL A 228 -8.95 -32.61 -0.50
N GLU A 229 -7.78 -33.00 -0.93
CA GLU A 229 -6.52 -32.47 -0.39
C GLU A 229 -6.31 -31.01 -0.81
N ALA A 230 -5.73 -30.22 0.11
CA ALA A 230 -5.35 -28.85 -0.19
C ALA A 230 -3.97 -28.82 -0.89
N ALA A 231 -3.84 -28.07 -1.98
CA ALA A 231 -2.57 -27.86 -2.66
C ALA A 231 -1.99 -26.48 -2.34
N ALA A 232 -0.73 -26.43 -1.88
CA ALA A 232 -0.04 -25.17 -1.58
C ALA A 232 0.07 -24.26 -2.80
N GLY A 233 0.07 -22.95 -2.58
CA GLY A 233 0.35 -21.98 -3.63
C GLY A 233 1.81 -22.02 -4.08
N SER A 234 2.07 -21.58 -5.32
CA SER A 234 3.41 -21.52 -5.91
C SER A 234 4.25 -20.40 -5.29
N ASN A 235 5.51 -20.68 -4.97
CA ASN A 235 6.45 -19.67 -4.49
C ASN A 235 6.84 -18.70 -5.61
N LEU A 236 7.04 -17.42 -5.24
CA LEU A 236 7.56 -16.39 -6.13
C LEU A 236 9.04 -16.13 -5.83
N TYR A 237 9.86 -16.19 -6.85
CA TYR A 237 11.26 -15.78 -6.79
C TYR A 237 11.35 -14.37 -7.34
N THR A 238 11.79 -13.44 -6.48
CA THR A 238 11.87 -12.03 -6.82
C THR A 238 13.30 -11.56 -7.02
N SER A 239 13.47 -10.49 -7.79
CA SER A 239 14.73 -9.77 -7.97
C SER A 239 15.10 -8.87 -6.78
N LEU A 240 14.22 -8.71 -5.80
CA LEU A 240 14.46 -7.84 -4.65
C LEU A 240 15.71 -8.27 -3.88
N ASP A 241 16.59 -7.31 -3.60
CA ASP A 241 17.65 -7.43 -2.63
C ASP A 241 17.14 -6.85 -1.31
N ILE A 242 16.79 -7.72 -0.35
CA ILE A 242 16.16 -7.28 0.89
C ILE A 242 17.09 -6.39 1.74
N GLU A 243 18.41 -6.62 1.69
CA GLU A 243 19.37 -5.79 2.41
C GLU A 243 19.47 -4.39 1.79
N LEU A 244 19.45 -4.32 0.44
CA LEU A 244 19.44 -3.04 -0.27
C LEU A 244 18.13 -2.30 -0.03
N GLN A 245 16.98 -3.00 -0.01
CA GLN A 245 15.67 -2.44 0.34
C GLN A 245 15.67 -1.83 1.74
N GLN A 246 16.18 -2.58 2.74
CA GLN A 246 16.29 -2.10 4.12
C GLN A 246 17.20 -0.88 4.23
N LEU A 247 18.35 -0.87 3.52
CA LEU A 247 19.22 0.30 3.46
C LEU A 247 18.48 1.51 2.88
N GLY A 248 17.76 1.33 1.77
CA GLY A 248 16.99 2.40 1.14
C GLY A 248 15.92 2.96 2.08
N GLU A 249 15.17 2.13 2.78
CA GLU A 249 14.17 2.56 3.77
C GLU A 249 14.81 3.28 4.96
N LYS A 250 15.96 2.79 5.45
CA LYS A 250 16.77 3.47 6.48
C LYS A 250 17.22 4.86 6.03
N LEU A 251 17.76 4.98 4.82
CA LEU A 251 18.20 6.27 4.26
C LEU A 251 17.05 7.24 4.02
N MET A 252 15.85 6.73 3.77
CA MET A 252 14.63 7.50 3.58
C MET A 252 13.85 7.74 4.87
N SER A 253 14.28 7.21 6.01
CA SER A 253 13.64 7.50 7.30
C SER A 253 13.57 9.01 7.55
N ASN A 254 12.49 9.51 8.14
CA ASN A 254 12.22 10.93 8.37
C ASN A 254 12.20 11.82 7.10
N LYS A 255 11.95 11.24 5.94
CA LYS A 255 11.79 11.92 4.64
C LYS A 255 10.50 11.46 3.98
N VAL A 256 10.05 12.20 2.97
CA VAL A 256 8.96 11.79 2.08
C VAL A 256 9.54 11.65 0.69
N GLY A 257 9.23 10.58 -0.01
CA GLY A 257 9.74 10.38 -1.36
C GLY A 257 9.85 8.90 -1.75
N SER A 258 10.73 8.59 -2.69
CA SER A 258 10.87 7.24 -3.25
C SER A 258 12.27 6.99 -3.78
N ILE A 259 12.68 5.69 -3.77
CA ILE A 259 13.83 5.18 -4.51
C ILE A 259 13.35 4.02 -5.38
N VAL A 260 13.80 3.96 -6.64
CA VAL A 260 13.60 2.80 -7.51
C VAL A 260 14.95 2.43 -8.13
N ALA A 261 15.35 1.18 -7.97
CA ALA A 261 16.57 0.61 -8.55
C ALA A 261 16.22 -0.60 -9.42
N ILE A 262 16.72 -0.60 -10.66
CA ILE A 262 16.44 -1.59 -11.71
C ILE A 262 17.77 -2.17 -12.20
N ASP A 263 17.83 -3.47 -12.45
CA ASP A 263 18.88 -4.06 -13.29
C ASP A 263 18.59 -3.70 -14.75
N PRO A 264 19.43 -2.89 -15.41
CA PRO A 264 19.14 -2.45 -16.77
C PRO A 264 19.03 -3.59 -17.78
N LYS A 265 19.75 -4.71 -17.54
CA LYS A 265 19.84 -5.81 -18.49
C LYS A 265 18.63 -6.72 -18.50
N THR A 266 17.90 -6.78 -17.41
CA THR A 266 16.76 -7.68 -17.23
C THR A 266 15.44 -6.94 -17.03
N GLY A 267 15.47 -5.67 -16.61
CA GLY A 267 14.31 -4.92 -16.14
C GLY A 267 13.89 -5.27 -14.70
N SER A 268 14.61 -6.19 -14.06
CA SER A 268 14.33 -6.65 -12.69
C SER A 268 14.49 -5.53 -11.68
N ILE A 269 13.48 -5.29 -10.84
CA ILE A 269 13.51 -4.26 -9.79
C ILE A 269 14.22 -4.81 -8.56
N ILE A 270 15.40 -4.26 -8.30
CA ILE A 270 16.30 -4.68 -7.21
C ILE A 270 15.85 -4.10 -5.87
N ALA A 271 15.35 -2.87 -5.87
CA ALA A 271 14.77 -2.20 -4.71
C ALA A 271 13.72 -1.19 -5.14
N MET A 272 12.63 -1.07 -4.37
CA MET A 272 11.56 -0.11 -4.58
C MET A 272 11.09 0.44 -3.23
N VAL A 273 11.59 1.61 -2.85
CA VAL A 273 11.29 2.27 -1.58
C VAL A 273 10.22 3.33 -1.77
N SER A 274 9.21 3.29 -0.92
CA SER A 274 8.22 4.37 -0.76
C SER A 274 8.27 4.86 0.68
N SER A 275 8.57 6.13 0.89
CA SER A 275 8.69 6.72 2.22
C SER A 275 7.66 7.85 2.42
N PRO A 276 7.01 7.91 3.60
CA PRO A 276 7.18 6.99 4.73
C PRO A 276 6.63 5.59 4.40
N THR A 277 7.29 4.58 4.94
CA THR A 277 6.84 3.19 4.92
C THR A 277 6.09 2.85 6.22
N TYR A 278 5.63 1.62 6.34
CA TYR A 278 4.99 1.08 7.55
C TYR A 278 5.48 -0.35 7.80
N GLU A 279 5.28 -0.83 9.03
CA GLU A 279 5.60 -2.22 9.38
C GLU A 279 4.64 -3.18 8.65
N PRO A 280 5.12 -4.09 7.78
CA PRO A 280 4.23 -4.96 6.99
C PRO A 280 3.28 -5.78 7.87
N GLY A 281 3.75 -6.23 9.04
CA GLY A 281 2.98 -6.99 10.01
C GLY A 281 1.76 -6.26 10.56
N TYR A 282 1.68 -4.94 10.49
CA TYR A 282 0.52 -4.16 10.96
C TYR A 282 -0.77 -4.49 10.20
N LEU A 283 -0.66 -4.97 8.97
CA LEU A 283 -1.82 -5.30 8.16
C LEU A 283 -2.18 -6.80 8.19
N THR A 284 -1.72 -7.51 9.24
CA THR A 284 -2.08 -8.90 9.54
C THR A 284 -2.65 -9.05 10.94
N GLY A 285 -3.30 -10.17 11.21
CA GLY A 285 -3.80 -10.54 12.53
C GLY A 285 -4.97 -9.67 13.05
N PRO A 286 -5.29 -9.77 14.35
CA PRO A 286 -6.50 -9.18 14.93
C PRO A 286 -6.50 -7.65 14.97
N GLU A 287 -5.34 -7.00 15.15
CA GLU A 287 -5.21 -5.53 15.21
C GLU A 287 -5.23 -4.85 13.81
N ARG A 288 -5.30 -5.61 12.72
CA ARG A 288 -5.24 -5.12 11.35
C ARG A 288 -6.17 -3.94 11.07
N ARG A 289 -7.44 -4.02 11.54
CA ARG A 289 -8.42 -2.94 11.28
C ARG A 289 -8.02 -1.62 11.94
N LYS A 290 -7.48 -1.69 13.13
CA LYS A 290 -6.98 -0.53 13.88
C LYS A 290 -5.80 0.09 13.15
N HIS A 291 -4.77 -0.70 12.87
CA HIS A 291 -3.58 -0.25 12.16
C HIS A 291 -3.89 0.29 10.74
N PHE A 292 -4.80 -0.37 10.01
CA PHE A 292 -5.23 0.15 8.71
C PHE A 292 -5.87 1.54 8.83
N SER A 293 -6.74 1.74 9.83
CA SER A 293 -7.36 3.05 10.08
C SER A 293 -6.32 4.12 10.45
N GLU A 294 -5.32 3.77 11.27
CA GLU A 294 -4.21 4.65 11.65
C GLU A 294 -3.37 5.04 10.43
N LEU A 295 -2.98 4.06 9.59
CA LEU A 295 -2.20 4.28 8.38
C LEU A 295 -2.99 5.08 7.32
N TYR A 296 -4.29 4.78 7.15
CA TYR A 296 -5.16 5.46 6.20
C TYR A 296 -5.38 6.93 6.54
N THR A 297 -5.44 7.25 7.84
CA THR A 297 -5.62 8.62 8.32
C THR A 297 -4.30 9.37 8.57
N ASP A 298 -3.16 8.73 8.35
CA ASP A 298 -1.84 9.37 8.49
C ASP A 298 -1.62 10.41 7.39
N ALA A 299 -1.35 11.65 7.78
CA ALA A 299 -1.11 12.77 6.86
C ALA A 299 0.09 12.54 5.92
N ARG A 300 0.98 11.63 6.27
CA ARG A 300 2.15 11.26 5.47
C ARG A 300 1.85 10.27 4.35
N LEU A 301 0.63 9.68 4.34
CA LEU A 301 0.17 8.71 3.35
C LEU A 301 1.10 7.49 3.19
N PRO A 302 1.37 6.70 4.26
CA PRO A 302 2.27 5.56 4.18
C PRO A 302 1.76 4.41 3.29
N LEU A 303 0.44 4.30 3.08
CA LEU A 303 -0.16 3.31 2.18
C LEU A 303 0.04 3.66 0.69
N LEU A 304 0.46 4.89 0.38
CA LEU A 304 0.72 5.30 -1.01
C LEU A 304 2.08 4.76 -1.47
N ASN A 305 2.10 3.89 -2.47
CA ASN A 305 3.34 3.50 -3.13
C ASN A 305 3.81 4.62 -4.08
N ARG A 306 4.66 5.51 -3.57
CA ARG A 306 5.16 6.68 -4.33
C ARG A 306 5.99 6.29 -5.54
N ALA A 307 6.60 5.12 -5.54
CA ALA A 307 7.44 4.65 -6.64
C ALA A 307 6.66 4.57 -7.97
N VAL A 308 5.40 4.14 -7.89
CA VAL A 308 4.55 3.87 -9.06
C VAL A 308 3.32 4.77 -9.13
N ASN A 309 2.88 5.33 -8.00
CA ASN A 309 1.60 6.04 -7.91
C ASN A 309 1.72 7.57 -7.68
N ALA A 310 2.91 8.09 -7.38
CA ALA A 310 3.16 9.53 -7.37
C ALA A 310 3.80 9.97 -8.69
N SER A 311 3.36 11.13 -9.19
CA SER A 311 3.92 11.75 -10.40
C SER A 311 4.51 13.10 -10.05
N TYR A 312 5.73 13.31 -10.49
CA TYR A 312 6.49 14.54 -10.25
C TYR A 312 6.98 15.13 -11.58
N ALA A 313 7.15 16.43 -11.64
CA ALA A 313 7.94 17.01 -12.72
C ALA A 313 9.38 16.46 -12.60
N PRO A 314 9.96 15.88 -13.67
CA PRO A 314 11.29 15.27 -13.60
C PRO A 314 12.43 16.28 -13.41
N GLY A 315 12.17 17.55 -13.72
CA GLY A 315 13.18 18.61 -13.64
C GLY A 315 14.38 18.34 -14.54
N SER A 316 15.56 18.75 -14.10
CA SER A 316 16.79 18.64 -14.91
C SER A 316 17.24 17.21 -15.23
N THR A 317 16.63 16.16 -14.67
CA THR A 317 16.90 14.78 -15.11
C THR A 317 16.42 14.57 -16.54
N PHE A 318 15.34 15.24 -16.92
CA PHE A 318 14.75 15.22 -18.25
C PHE A 318 15.67 15.75 -19.38
N LYS A 319 16.72 16.48 -19.03
CA LYS A 319 17.68 17.03 -20.03
C LYS A 319 18.47 15.95 -20.76
N THR A 320 18.67 14.80 -20.15
CA THR A 320 19.31 13.65 -20.80
C THR A 320 18.47 13.14 -21.98
N LEU A 321 17.15 13.09 -21.82
CA LEU A 321 16.22 12.76 -22.91
C LEU A 321 16.16 13.84 -23.98
N GLN A 322 16.15 15.11 -23.59
CA GLN A 322 16.21 16.22 -24.54
C GLN A 322 17.49 16.21 -25.39
N ALA A 323 18.61 15.78 -24.80
CA ALA A 323 19.86 15.57 -25.53
C ALA A 323 19.73 14.50 -26.61
N LEU A 324 19.12 13.34 -26.25
CA LEU A 324 18.86 12.25 -27.19
C LEU A 324 17.95 12.69 -28.33
N VAL A 325 16.87 13.43 -28.03
CA VAL A 325 15.99 14.00 -29.08
C VAL A 325 16.71 14.98 -29.97
N GLY A 326 17.46 15.92 -29.40
CA GLY A 326 18.15 16.94 -30.17
C GLY A 326 19.20 16.36 -31.12
N LEU A 327 19.93 15.33 -30.71
CA LEU A 327 20.89 14.60 -31.55
C LEU A 327 20.15 13.71 -32.55
N GLY A 328 19.10 12.98 -32.12
CA GLY A 328 18.32 12.09 -33.00
C GLY A 328 17.60 12.81 -34.12
N GLU A 329 17.10 14.04 -33.88
CA GLU A 329 16.50 14.91 -34.88
C GLU A 329 17.55 15.68 -35.71
N GLY A 330 18.83 15.57 -35.37
CA GLY A 330 19.93 16.25 -36.07
C GLY A 330 19.93 17.78 -35.91
N VAL A 331 19.13 18.31 -34.95
CA VAL A 331 19.07 19.78 -34.73
C VAL A 331 20.23 20.32 -33.91
N ILE A 332 20.99 19.44 -33.28
CA ILE A 332 22.28 19.69 -32.64
C ILE A 332 23.29 18.60 -32.98
N SER A 333 24.56 18.90 -32.85
CA SER A 333 25.69 17.97 -32.80
C SER A 333 26.33 18.00 -31.40
N THR A 334 27.30 17.11 -31.14
CA THR A 334 28.07 17.11 -29.90
C THR A 334 28.85 18.39 -29.67
N THR A 335 29.18 19.13 -30.77
CA THR A 335 29.96 20.37 -30.75
C THR A 335 29.10 21.64 -30.82
N THR A 336 27.78 21.50 -31.01
CA THR A 336 26.87 22.66 -31.03
C THR A 336 26.93 23.42 -29.71
N THR A 337 27.25 24.73 -29.80
CA THR A 337 27.41 25.62 -28.64
C THR A 337 26.29 26.62 -28.51
N PHE A 338 25.95 26.96 -27.29
CA PHE A 338 25.07 28.08 -26.94
C PHE A 338 25.68 28.90 -25.80
N SER A 339 25.65 30.22 -25.92
CA SER A 339 26.05 31.13 -24.85
C SER A 339 24.91 31.33 -23.85
N CYS A 340 25.23 31.32 -22.58
CA CYS A 340 24.31 31.54 -21.45
C CYS A 340 24.82 32.75 -20.64
N SER A 341 24.01 33.76 -20.55
CA SER A 341 24.28 34.97 -19.73
C SER A 341 23.61 34.91 -18.34
N GLY A 342 23.40 33.69 -17.81
CA GLY A 342 22.72 33.46 -16.52
C GLY A 342 21.23 33.21 -16.64
N ALA A 343 20.63 33.36 -17.82
CA ALA A 343 19.25 33.01 -18.12
C ALA A 343 18.98 32.82 -19.62
N PHE A 344 17.87 32.16 -19.95
CA PHE A 344 17.37 32.09 -21.32
C PHE A 344 16.37 33.23 -21.57
N TYR A 345 16.69 34.10 -22.57
CA TYR A 345 15.91 35.28 -22.93
C TYR A 345 15.17 35.12 -24.29
N GLY A 346 15.25 33.98 -24.94
CA GLY A 346 14.75 33.75 -26.29
C GLY A 346 13.23 33.83 -26.49
N CYS A 347 12.47 34.15 -25.44
CA CYS A 347 11.01 34.31 -25.50
C CYS A 347 10.55 35.79 -25.35
N GLY A 348 11.42 36.76 -25.42
CA GLY A 348 11.04 38.17 -25.35
C GLY A 348 10.48 38.58 -23.99
N SER A 349 9.21 39.03 -23.95
CA SER A 349 8.55 39.50 -22.74
C SER A 349 8.28 38.36 -21.75
N GLY A 350 8.44 38.66 -20.48
CA GLY A 350 8.17 37.74 -19.37
C GLY A 350 9.42 37.39 -18.56
N LYS A 351 9.21 36.67 -17.42
CA LYS A 351 10.33 36.29 -16.54
C LYS A 351 11.27 35.32 -17.27
N PRO A 352 12.55 35.62 -17.43
CA PRO A 352 13.51 34.73 -18.09
C PRO A 352 13.69 33.45 -17.29
N MET A 353 14.07 32.34 -17.97
CA MET A 353 14.38 31.07 -17.32
C MET A 353 15.81 31.13 -16.81
N GLY A 354 15.96 31.28 -15.48
CA GLY A 354 17.26 31.37 -14.81
C GLY A 354 18.14 30.15 -15.02
N CYS A 355 19.45 30.36 -15.05
CA CYS A 355 20.49 29.34 -15.11
C CYS A 355 21.44 29.49 -13.94
N LEU A 356 22.14 28.43 -13.54
CA LEU A 356 23.04 28.49 -12.40
C LEU A 356 24.28 29.30 -12.68
N ASP A 357 24.95 28.98 -13.81
CA ASP A 357 26.24 29.58 -14.15
C ASP A 357 26.18 30.18 -15.56
N PRO A 358 26.69 31.43 -15.80
CA PRO A 358 26.96 31.96 -17.10
C PRO A 358 28.12 31.20 -17.78
N GLY A 359 28.13 31.19 -19.14
CA GLY A 359 29.20 30.54 -19.89
C GLY A 359 28.77 30.10 -21.28
N THR A 360 29.69 29.57 -22.06
CA THR A 360 29.39 28.92 -23.34
C THR A 360 29.45 27.42 -23.18
N TYR A 361 28.37 26.75 -23.52
CA TYR A 361 28.17 25.33 -23.29
C TYR A 361 27.99 24.60 -24.63
N TYR A 362 28.66 23.46 -24.78
CA TYR A 362 28.35 22.42 -25.75
C TYR A 362 27.67 21.24 -25.05
N LEU A 363 27.27 20.20 -25.77
CA LEU A 363 26.42 19.11 -25.21
C LEU A 363 26.94 18.54 -23.89
N LYS A 364 28.20 18.08 -23.85
CA LYS A 364 28.81 17.49 -22.64
C LYS A 364 28.75 18.47 -21.46
N THR A 365 29.22 19.70 -21.63
CA THR A 365 29.24 20.71 -20.57
C THR A 365 27.84 21.21 -20.22
N GLY A 366 26.91 21.26 -21.16
CA GLY A 366 25.50 21.58 -20.94
C GLY A 366 24.81 20.56 -20.02
N ILE A 367 25.10 19.26 -20.16
CA ILE A 367 24.63 18.20 -19.26
C ILE A 367 25.35 18.31 -17.92
N THR A 368 26.70 18.41 -17.91
CA THR A 368 27.56 18.49 -16.72
C THR A 368 27.13 19.58 -15.75
N HIS A 369 26.94 20.80 -16.26
CA HIS A 369 26.55 21.97 -15.47
C HIS A 369 25.03 22.19 -15.43
N SER A 370 24.27 21.31 -16.09
CA SER A 370 22.80 21.39 -16.12
C SER A 370 22.25 22.72 -16.64
N CYS A 371 22.86 23.29 -17.72
CA CYS A 371 22.52 24.61 -18.25
C CYS A 371 21.08 24.66 -18.81
N ASN A 372 20.22 25.48 -18.23
CA ASN A 372 18.83 25.63 -18.67
C ASN A 372 18.75 26.29 -20.05
N THR A 373 19.61 27.32 -20.30
CA THR A 373 19.68 28.03 -21.59
C THR A 373 20.06 27.09 -22.73
N TYR A 374 21.01 26.15 -22.50
CA TYR A 374 21.38 25.16 -23.50
C TYR A 374 20.16 24.33 -23.93
N PHE A 375 19.46 23.72 -22.96
CA PHE A 375 18.33 22.84 -23.26
C PHE A 375 17.07 23.58 -23.73
N ALA A 376 16.86 24.83 -23.34
CA ALA A 376 15.83 25.66 -23.94
C ALA A 376 16.07 25.87 -25.46
N ASN A 377 17.32 26.16 -25.85
CA ASN A 377 17.69 26.29 -27.28
C ASN A 377 17.57 24.94 -28.02
N VAL A 378 17.95 23.81 -27.39
CA VAL A 378 17.76 22.48 -28.00
C VAL A 378 16.28 22.24 -28.29
N MET A 379 15.40 22.39 -27.30
CA MET A 379 13.97 22.19 -27.47
C MET A 379 13.35 23.16 -28.46
N GLN A 380 13.80 24.43 -28.46
CA GLN A 380 13.35 25.43 -29.44
C GLN A 380 13.68 24.98 -30.87
N ARG A 381 14.89 24.43 -31.11
CA ARG A 381 15.27 23.89 -32.41
C ARG A 381 14.47 22.64 -32.79
N VAL A 382 14.16 21.75 -31.81
CA VAL A 382 13.31 20.58 -32.05
C VAL A 382 11.90 21.00 -32.47
N ILE A 383 11.32 21.97 -31.80
CA ILE A 383 9.95 22.42 -32.07
C ILE A 383 9.87 23.24 -33.37
N ASN A 384 10.91 23.99 -33.68
CA ASN A 384 11.02 24.80 -34.93
C ASN A 384 11.77 24.05 -36.04
N ASN A 385 11.89 22.72 -35.98
CA ASN A 385 12.58 21.91 -36.94
C ASN A 385 11.86 22.00 -38.31
N PRO A 386 12.54 22.52 -39.39
CA PRO A 386 11.93 22.68 -40.72
C PRO A 386 11.54 21.36 -41.38
N LYS A 387 11.97 20.20 -40.85
CA LYS A 387 11.55 18.87 -41.26
C LYS A 387 10.02 18.68 -41.11
N TYR A 388 9.38 19.44 -40.22
CA TYR A 388 7.96 19.34 -39.93
C TYR A 388 7.19 20.56 -40.39
N PRO A 389 5.97 20.40 -40.93
CA PRO A 389 5.23 21.50 -41.57
C PRO A 389 4.73 22.56 -40.56
N ASN A 390 4.61 22.22 -39.27
CA ASN A 390 4.12 23.12 -38.24
C ASN A 390 4.52 22.64 -36.83
N VAL A 391 4.28 23.50 -35.83
CA VAL A 391 4.61 23.24 -34.42
C VAL A 391 3.87 22.03 -33.86
N ASP A 392 2.62 21.79 -34.29
CA ASP A 392 1.84 20.63 -33.89
C ASP A 392 2.54 19.32 -34.29
N SER A 393 3.01 19.25 -35.54
CA SER A 393 3.71 18.08 -36.09
C SER A 393 5.07 17.88 -35.42
N SER A 394 5.80 18.94 -35.12
CA SER A 394 7.06 18.87 -34.36
C SER A 394 6.84 18.37 -32.95
N LEU A 395 5.80 18.86 -32.28
CA LEU A 395 5.48 18.41 -30.92
C LEU A 395 5.02 16.93 -30.91
N ARG A 396 4.26 16.49 -31.93
CA ARG A 396 3.91 15.04 -32.07
C ARG A 396 5.14 14.16 -32.25
N ALA A 397 6.11 14.62 -33.08
CA ALA A 397 7.36 13.88 -33.24
C ALA A 397 8.13 13.81 -31.92
N TRP A 398 8.21 14.91 -31.17
CA TRP A 398 8.78 14.92 -29.83
C TRP A 398 8.01 14.02 -28.86
N ASN A 399 6.67 13.99 -28.89
CA ASN A 399 5.86 13.06 -28.08
C ASN A 399 6.20 11.59 -28.37
N ASN A 400 6.42 11.22 -29.63
CA ASN A 400 6.81 9.85 -29.99
C ASN A 400 8.13 9.43 -29.33
N TYR A 401 9.11 10.35 -29.25
CA TYR A 401 10.33 10.09 -28.46
C TYR A 401 10.01 9.86 -26.99
N MET A 402 9.17 10.71 -26.38
CA MET A 402 8.82 10.56 -24.95
C MET A 402 8.12 9.24 -24.67
N TYR A 403 7.20 8.83 -25.53
CA TYR A 403 6.53 7.52 -25.41
C TYR A 403 7.52 6.36 -25.61
N ALA A 404 8.45 6.49 -26.57
CA ALA A 404 9.50 5.51 -26.80
C ALA A 404 10.44 5.36 -25.58
N PHE A 405 10.67 6.41 -24.84
CA PHE A 405 11.47 6.41 -23.61
C PHE A 405 10.72 5.86 -22.39
N GLY A 406 9.46 5.46 -22.55
CA GLY A 406 8.63 4.89 -21.46
C GLY A 406 7.87 5.93 -20.64
N LEU A 407 7.73 7.18 -21.14
CA LEU A 407 6.98 8.24 -20.46
C LEU A 407 5.56 8.38 -21.02
N GLY A 408 4.65 8.96 -20.26
CA GLY A 408 3.28 9.29 -20.72
C GLY A 408 2.32 8.11 -20.82
N HIS A 409 2.75 6.90 -20.53
CA HIS A 409 1.93 5.68 -20.46
C HIS A 409 2.39 4.79 -19.29
N ARG A 410 1.58 3.80 -18.93
CA ARG A 410 1.97 2.81 -17.92
C ARG A 410 2.98 1.85 -18.53
N LEU A 411 4.05 1.56 -17.83
CA LEU A 411 5.05 0.58 -18.26
C LEU A 411 4.52 -0.86 -18.14
N GLY A 412 3.62 -1.09 -17.20
CA GLY A 412 3.03 -2.41 -16.96
C GLY A 412 3.77 -3.22 -15.91
N VAL A 413 4.34 -2.56 -14.90
CA VAL A 413 4.98 -3.21 -13.74
C VAL A 413 4.01 -4.16 -13.03
N ASP A 414 4.55 -5.13 -12.33
CA ASP A 414 3.79 -6.14 -11.58
C ASP A 414 3.29 -5.68 -10.20
N VAL A 415 3.32 -4.38 -9.94
CA VAL A 415 2.67 -3.74 -8.79
C VAL A 415 1.47 -2.93 -9.26
N PRO A 416 0.26 -3.15 -8.74
CA PRO A 416 -0.96 -2.45 -9.19
C PRO A 416 -0.90 -0.95 -8.91
N THR A 417 -1.83 -0.20 -9.52
CA THR A 417 -2.01 1.25 -9.33
C THR A 417 -0.95 2.16 -9.98
N GLU A 418 -0.19 1.64 -10.97
CA GLU A 418 0.77 2.45 -11.72
C GLU A 418 0.10 3.65 -12.40
N GLN A 419 0.72 4.85 -12.25
CA GLN A 419 0.32 6.08 -12.94
C GLN A 419 1.10 6.24 -14.25
N LYS A 420 0.45 6.86 -15.23
CA LYS A 420 1.05 7.07 -16.57
C LYS A 420 1.96 8.31 -16.67
N GLY A 421 1.98 9.17 -15.66
CA GLY A 421 2.56 10.50 -15.80
C GLY A 421 1.79 11.37 -16.80
N ASN A 422 2.39 12.45 -17.24
CA ASN A 422 1.82 13.36 -18.25
C ASN A 422 2.88 13.88 -19.22
N ILE A 423 2.61 13.73 -20.50
CA ILE A 423 3.36 14.33 -21.59
C ILE A 423 2.39 15.22 -22.36
N PRO A 424 2.63 16.55 -22.47
CA PRO A 424 1.70 17.46 -23.12
C PRO A 424 1.65 17.19 -24.63
N THR A 425 0.46 17.17 -25.19
CA THR A 425 0.21 16.93 -26.62
C THR A 425 -0.25 18.21 -27.32
N PRO A 426 -0.23 18.27 -28.65
CA PRO A 426 -0.82 19.38 -29.40
C PRO A 426 -2.27 19.64 -29.03
N GLU A 427 -3.08 18.60 -28.79
CA GLU A 427 -4.49 18.71 -28.39
C GLU A 427 -4.66 19.46 -27.06
N TYR A 428 -3.73 19.26 -26.12
CA TYR A 428 -3.71 20.00 -24.86
C TYR A 428 -3.58 21.51 -25.07
N PHE A 429 -2.64 21.91 -25.96
CA PHE A 429 -2.40 23.34 -26.24
C PHE A 429 -3.45 23.92 -27.17
N ASN A 430 -3.97 23.14 -28.13
CA ASN A 430 -5.03 23.54 -29.06
C ASN A 430 -6.41 23.72 -28.38
N ASN A 431 -6.55 23.29 -27.12
CA ASN A 431 -7.78 23.51 -26.36
C ASN A 431 -8.05 25.03 -26.24
N PRO A 432 -9.25 25.54 -26.66
CA PRO A 432 -9.58 26.96 -26.59
C PRO A 432 -9.50 27.58 -25.19
N LYS A 433 -9.68 26.76 -24.15
CA LYS A 433 -9.51 27.18 -22.74
C LYS A 433 -8.06 27.38 -22.32
N ARG A 434 -7.10 26.95 -23.14
CA ARG A 434 -5.65 27.13 -22.94
C ARG A 434 -5.14 28.21 -23.85
N PHE A 435 -4.87 27.88 -25.10
CA PHE A 435 -4.36 28.82 -26.11
C PHE A 435 -5.23 28.82 -27.36
N GLY A 436 -5.70 27.69 -27.83
CA GLY A 436 -6.40 27.49 -29.09
C GLY A 436 -5.45 27.15 -30.25
N PRO A 437 -5.99 26.60 -31.36
CA PRO A 437 -5.20 26.19 -32.53
C PRO A 437 -4.37 27.34 -33.13
N GLY A 438 -3.08 27.09 -33.39
CA GLY A 438 -2.17 28.06 -33.98
C GLY A 438 -1.80 29.24 -33.08
N LYS A 439 -2.25 29.30 -31.84
CA LYS A 439 -1.98 30.39 -30.88
C LYS A 439 -0.90 30.11 -29.87
N TRP A 440 -0.14 29.04 -30.04
CA TRP A 440 0.93 28.63 -29.15
C TRP A 440 2.21 28.31 -29.95
N ASN A 441 3.33 28.41 -29.28
CA ASN A 441 4.65 28.10 -29.81
C ASN A 441 5.56 27.59 -28.69
N PHE A 442 6.85 27.38 -28.96
CA PHE A 442 7.82 26.95 -27.96
C PHE A 442 7.74 27.75 -26.65
N CYS A 443 7.56 29.06 -26.71
CA CYS A 443 7.55 29.93 -25.53
C CYS A 443 6.33 29.66 -24.61
N SER A 444 5.25 29.14 -25.16
CA SER A 444 4.05 28.77 -24.38
C SER A 444 4.32 27.61 -23.39
N PHE A 445 5.30 26.76 -23.69
CA PHE A 445 5.65 25.59 -22.87
C PHE A 445 7.16 25.42 -22.67
N ARG A 446 7.94 26.53 -22.73
CA ARG A 446 9.39 26.48 -22.59
C ARG A 446 9.91 25.73 -21.34
N SER A 447 9.10 25.66 -20.25
CA SER A 447 9.45 24.96 -19.03
C SER A 447 9.60 23.44 -19.24
N VAL A 448 8.95 22.87 -20.28
CA VAL A 448 9.07 21.48 -20.67
C VAL A 448 10.51 21.13 -21.09
N SER A 449 11.25 22.10 -21.66
CA SER A 449 12.66 21.89 -22.06
C SER A 449 13.57 21.45 -20.91
N ILE A 450 13.20 21.77 -19.68
CA ILE A 450 13.93 21.44 -18.45
C ILE A 450 13.15 20.49 -17.53
N GLY A 451 12.14 19.80 -18.08
CA GLY A 451 11.34 18.81 -17.33
C GLY A 451 10.44 19.42 -16.26
N GLN A 452 9.94 20.65 -16.49
CA GLN A 452 8.97 21.33 -15.63
C GLN A 452 7.72 21.71 -16.43
N GLY A 453 6.76 22.35 -15.78
CA GLY A 453 5.49 22.70 -16.41
C GLY A 453 4.56 21.48 -16.49
N GLU A 454 4.10 21.17 -17.70
CA GLU A 454 3.08 20.14 -17.93
C GLU A 454 3.61 18.71 -17.88
N VAL A 455 4.92 18.50 -17.92
CA VAL A 455 5.54 17.17 -17.90
C VAL A 455 5.57 16.63 -16.47
N THR A 456 5.05 15.41 -16.29
CA THR A 456 5.21 14.65 -15.07
C THR A 456 5.55 13.19 -15.36
N ALA A 457 6.37 12.59 -14.51
CA ALA A 457 6.76 11.18 -14.57
C ALA A 457 6.73 10.56 -13.18
N THR A 458 6.52 9.23 -13.12
CA THR A 458 6.67 8.47 -11.88
C THR A 458 8.14 8.19 -11.61
N PRO A 459 8.54 7.94 -10.35
CA PRO A 459 9.89 7.46 -10.04
C PRO A 459 10.30 6.21 -10.82
N LEU A 460 9.37 5.28 -11.02
CA LEU A 460 9.60 4.10 -11.85
C LEU A 460 9.95 4.46 -13.30
N GLN A 461 9.20 5.39 -13.91
CA GLN A 461 9.48 5.84 -15.26
C GLN A 461 10.87 6.49 -15.39
N VAL A 462 11.27 7.31 -14.40
CA VAL A 462 12.62 7.93 -14.39
C VAL A 462 13.72 6.89 -14.16
N ALA A 463 13.49 5.86 -13.35
CA ALA A 463 14.45 4.76 -13.22
C ALA A 463 14.57 3.93 -14.50
N ASN A 464 13.44 3.69 -15.21
CA ASN A 464 13.43 3.03 -16.50
C ASN A 464 14.11 3.87 -17.60
N GLU A 465 13.95 5.21 -17.58
CA GLU A 465 14.72 6.14 -18.41
C GLU A 465 16.24 5.91 -18.26
N MET A 466 16.71 5.73 -17.02
CA MET A 466 18.12 5.44 -16.77
C MET A 466 18.53 4.07 -17.29
N ALA A 467 17.67 3.05 -17.21
CA ALA A 467 17.93 1.76 -17.80
C ALA A 467 17.99 1.82 -19.33
N TYR A 468 17.09 2.56 -19.96
CA TYR A 468 17.07 2.81 -21.40
C TYR A 468 18.36 3.49 -21.89
N ILE A 469 18.79 4.56 -21.17
CA ILE A 469 20.04 5.28 -21.50
C ILE A 469 21.25 4.36 -21.28
N ALA A 470 21.32 3.64 -20.17
CA ALA A 470 22.39 2.70 -19.83
C ALA A 470 22.61 1.61 -20.89
N ASN A 471 21.50 1.11 -21.44
CA ASN A 471 21.49 0.07 -22.46
C ASN A 471 21.60 0.60 -23.90
N LYS A 472 21.73 1.90 -24.10
CA LYS A 472 21.81 2.53 -25.43
C LYS A 472 20.60 2.22 -26.31
N GLY A 473 19.39 2.45 -25.77
CA GLY A 473 18.16 2.49 -26.56
C GLY A 473 17.21 1.31 -26.42
N TRP A 474 17.34 0.50 -25.40
CA TRP A 474 16.40 -0.58 -25.13
C TRP A 474 16.20 -0.79 -23.62
N TYR A 475 15.08 -1.44 -23.25
CA TYR A 475 14.77 -1.84 -21.88
C TYR A 475 13.88 -3.08 -21.87
N TYR A 476 13.75 -3.72 -20.72
CA TYR A 476 12.67 -4.66 -20.42
C TYR A 476 11.64 -3.96 -19.54
N ILE A 477 10.38 -4.36 -19.64
CA ILE A 477 9.35 -3.83 -18.74
C ILE A 477 9.78 -4.10 -17.28
N PRO A 478 9.88 -3.06 -16.43
CA PRO A 478 10.29 -3.25 -15.04
C PRO A 478 9.35 -4.20 -14.30
N HIS A 479 9.92 -5.15 -13.54
CA HIS A 479 9.18 -6.15 -12.79
C HIS A 479 9.95 -6.60 -11.54
N ILE A 480 9.24 -7.20 -10.60
CA ILE A 480 9.80 -7.65 -9.32
C ILE A 480 9.92 -9.17 -9.30
N VAL A 481 8.97 -9.89 -9.90
CA VAL A 481 8.96 -11.36 -9.91
C VAL A 481 9.66 -11.87 -11.16
N ASP A 482 10.76 -12.59 -10.95
CA ASP A 482 11.55 -13.19 -12.04
C ASP A 482 11.01 -14.57 -12.45
N SER A 483 10.52 -15.37 -11.48
CA SER A 483 10.00 -16.70 -11.76
C SER A 483 8.97 -17.17 -10.72
N ILE A 484 8.15 -18.16 -11.13
CA ILE A 484 7.12 -18.80 -10.30
C ILE A 484 7.48 -20.29 -10.19
N GLU A 485 7.43 -20.85 -8.99
CA GLU A 485 7.67 -22.26 -8.75
C GLU A 485 6.69 -23.13 -9.54
N GLY A 486 7.20 -24.18 -10.19
CA GLY A 486 6.38 -25.05 -11.04
C GLY A 486 6.01 -24.45 -12.40
N GLY A 487 6.59 -23.28 -12.75
CA GLY A 487 6.36 -22.55 -13.99
C GLY A 487 5.20 -21.57 -13.95
N ASP A 488 5.18 -20.68 -14.94
CA ASP A 488 4.12 -19.66 -15.08
C ASP A 488 2.89 -20.24 -15.82
N LYS A 489 2.05 -20.93 -15.10
CA LYS A 489 0.84 -21.55 -15.65
C LYS A 489 -0.22 -20.54 -16.11
N PHE A 490 -0.11 -19.29 -15.71
CA PHE A 490 -1.11 -18.25 -15.94
C PHE A 490 -0.65 -17.18 -16.94
N GLY A 491 0.57 -17.28 -17.49
CA GLY A 491 1.15 -16.29 -18.41
C GLY A 491 1.39 -14.91 -17.77
N LEU A 492 1.61 -14.86 -16.47
CA LEU A 492 1.77 -13.60 -15.72
C LEU A 492 3.10 -12.90 -16.03
N LEU A 493 4.12 -13.67 -16.42
CA LEU A 493 5.50 -13.21 -16.65
C LEU A 493 5.86 -12.97 -18.12
N ASP A 494 5.02 -13.36 -19.08
CA ASP A 494 5.40 -13.38 -20.50
C ASP A 494 5.77 -12.00 -21.06
N LYS A 495 5.10 -10.95 -20.61
CA LYS A 495 5.38 -9.57 -21.03
C LYS A 495 6.76 -9.06 -20.56
N TYR A 496 7.33 -9.63 -19.51
CA TYR A 496 8.61 -9.21 -18.94
C TYR A 496 9.81 -9.84 -19.65
N LYS A 497 9.58 -10.88 -20.42
CA LYS A 497 10.62 -11.58 -21.21
C LYS A 497 10.96 -10.87 -22.52
N GLN A 498 10.16 -9.88 -22.91
CA GLN A 498 10.29 -9.21 -24.19
C GLN A 498 11.14 -7.93 -24.08
N LYS A 499 12.18 -7.87 -24.89
CA LYS A 499 13.03 -6.68 -25.03
C LYS A 499 12.27 -5.60 -25.80
N VAL A 500 12.14 -4.43 -25.23
CA VAL A 500 11.52 -3.25 -25.86
C VAL A 500 12.61 -2.42 -26.53
N ILE A 501 12.57 -2.30 -27.85
CA ILE A 501 13.47 -1.45 -28.66
C ILE A 501 12.59 -0.46 -29.41
N PRO A 502 12.17 0.64 -28.75
CA PRO A 502 11.11 1.47 -29.29
C PRO A 502 11.58 2.43 -30.40
N MET A 503 12.91 2.66 -30.49
CA MET A 503 13.46 3.61 -31.44
C MET A 503 14.93 3.27 -31.74
N ASN A 504 15.31 3.38 -33.00
CA ASN A 504 16.67 3.08 -33.44
C ASN A 504 17.51 4.38 -33.46
N LEU A 505 18.18 4.69 -32.38
CA LEU A 505 19.16 5.75 -32.25
C LEU A 505 20.57 5.15 -32.29
N ALA A 506 21.52 5.85 -32.92
CA ALA A 506 22.90 5.36 -32.99
C ALA A 506 23.57 5.36 -31.61
N ASP A 507 24.39 4.35 -31.32
CA ASP A 507 25.11 4.19 -30.05
C ASP A 507 25.96 5.42 -29.70
N SER A 508 26.51 6.11 -30.70
CA SER A 508 27.29 7.35 -30.53
C SER A 508 26.49 8.48 -29.87
N ILE A 509 25.17 8.51 -30.08
CA ILE A 509 24.26 9.50 -29.44
C ILE A 509 24.21 9.22 -27.93
N PHE A 510 24.09 7.96 -27.56
CA PHE A 510 24.07 7.57 -26.14
C PHE A 510 25.43 7.81 -25.48
N GLU A 511 26.54 7.49 -26.14
CA GLU A 511 27.88 7.75 -25.62
C GLU A 511 28.10 9.23 -25.32
N ALA A 512 27.64 10.12 -26.21
CA ALA A 512 27.75 11.57 -25.98
C ALA A 512 26.95 12.03 -24.75
N VAL A 513 25.81 11.38 -24.48
CA VAL A 513 25.00 11.63 -23.25
C VAL A 513 25.69 11.01 -22.02
N HIS A 514 26.25 9.81 -22.13
CA HIS A 514 27.04 9.18 -21.06
C HIS A 514 28.22 10.05 -20.64
N ASP A 515 28.96 10.64 -21.59
CA ASP A 515 30.04 11.58 -21.32
C ASP A 515 29.62 12.80 -20.50
N GLY A 516 28.45 13.35 -20.84
CA GLY A 516 27.88 14.47 -20.11
C GLY A 516 27.44 14.03 -18.68
N MET A 517 26.81 12.86 -18.55
CA MET A 517 26.35 12.31 -17.26
C MET A 517 27.53 11.92 -16.36
N GLN A 518 28.60 11.36 -16.90
CA GLN A 518 29.85 11.11 -16.16
C GLN A 518 30.45 12.44 -15.68
N GLY A 519 30.48 13.46 -16.54
CA GLY A 519 30.93 14.80 -16.18
C GLY A 519 30.16 15.40 -15.00
N VAL A 520 28.85 15.13 -14.87
CA VAL A 520 28.05 15.55 -13.70
C VAL A 520 28.65 15.01 -12.40
N MET A 521 29.14 13.76 -12.39
CA MET A 521 29.72 13.09 -11.20
C MET A 521 31.16 13.49 -10.94
N GLU A 522 31.92 13.84 -11.97
CA GLU A 522 33.34 14.16 -11.83
C GLU A 522 33.57 15.61 -11.41
N SER A 523 32.97 16.56 -12.13
CA SER A 523 33.22 17.99 -11.94
C SER A 523 31.94 18.83 -11.83
N GLY A 524 30.77 18.24 -12.17
CA GLY A 524 29.49 18.93 -12.27
C GLY A 524 28.68 18.98 -10.98
N THR A 525 27.36 19.08 -11.18
CA THR A 525 26.39 19.28 -10.11
C THR A 525 26.23 18.09 -9.15
N GLY A 526 26.71 16.91 -9.53
CA GLY A 526 26.65 15.67 -8.75
C GLY A 526 27.95 15.27 -8.07
N ARG A 527 29.03 16.06 -8.16
CA ARG A 527 30.39 15.72 -7.69
C ARG A 527 30.47 15.25 -6.23
N GLY A 528 29.57 15.78 -5.36
CA GLY A 528 29.50 15.36 -3.95
C GLY A 528 28.96 13.94 -3.71
N SER A 529 28.49 13.27 -4.78
CA SER A 529 27.97 11.90 -4.74
C SER A 529 28.88 10.90 -5.46
N LYS A 530 30.13 11.29 -5.79
CA LYS A 530 31.13 10.42 -6.42
C LYS A 530 31.44 9.21 -5.52
N ILE A 531 31.59 8.04 -6.14
CA ILE A 531 31.91 6.79 -5.45
C ILE A 531 33.35 6.40 -5.87
N PRO A 532 34.28 6.23 -4.93
CA PRO A 532 35.63 5.76 -5.27
C PRO A 532 35.60 4.43 -6.00
N GLY A 533 36.35 4.30 -7.08
CA GLY A 533 36.46 3.04 -7.84
C GLY A 533 35.27 2.67 -8.74
N ILE A 534 34.17 3.45 -8.72
CA ILE A 534 33.00 3.18 -9.56
C ILE A 534 32.73 4.38 -10.46
N VAL A 535 32.75 4.17 -11.78
CA VAL A 535 32.36 5.21 -12.74
C VAL A 535 30.83 5.26 -12.84
N VAL A 536 30.26 6.36 -12.38
CA VAL A 536 28.81 6.58 -12.35
C VAL A 536 28.43 7.62 -13.40
N CYS A 537 27.40 7.32 -14.19
CA CYS A 537 26.71 8.30 -15.04
C CYS A 537 25.45 8.77 -14.31
N GLY A 538 25.41 10.05 -13.90
CA GLY A 538 24.32 10.57 -13.08
C GLY A 538 23.79 11.91 -13.56
N LYS A 539 22.61 12.28 -13.05
CA LYS A 539 22.01 13.59 -13.29
C LYS A 539 21.24 14.09 -12.08
N THR A 540 21.54 15.31 -11.65
CA THR A 540 20.81 16.01 -10.60
C THR A 540 19.56 16.67 -11.17
N GLY A 541 18.47 16.65 -10.39
CA GLY A 541 17.26 17.41 -10.63
C GLY A 541 16.88 18.23 -9.39
N THR A 542 16.37 19.42 -9.63
CA THR A 542 15.75 20.26 -8.61
C THR A 542 14.44 20.74 -9.20
N VAL A 543 13.35 20.42 -8.51
CA VAL A 543 12.00 20.67 -9.01
C VAL A 543 11.33 21.70 -8.13
N GLU A 544 10.85 22.78 -8.74
CA GLU A 544 10.01 23.74 -8.02
C GLU A 544 8.70 23.09 -7.64
N ASN A 545 8.27 23.38 -6.41
CA ASN A 545 7.04 22.83 -5.86
C ASN A 545 6.08 23.96 -5.46
N TYR A 546 4.81 23.80 -5.81
CA TYR A 546 3.74 24.72 -5.48
C TYR A 546 2.54 23.94 -4.92
N ALA A 547 2.00 24.39 -3.81
CA ALA A 547 0.77 23.85 -3.24
C ALA A 547 -0.37 24.86 -3.41
N ASN A 548 -1.54 24.36 -3.77
CA ASN A 548 -2.75 25.18 -3.72
C ASN A 548 -3.27 25.22 -2.29
N ILE A 549 -3.07 26.36 -1.63
CA ILE A 549 -3.55 26.59 -0.27
C ILE A 549 -4.67 27.63 -0.34
N LYS A 550 -5.91 27.22 -0.08
CA LYS A 550 -7.11 28.07 -0.11
C LYS A 550 -7.27 28.82 -1.44
N GLY A 551 -7.02 28.16 -2.58
CA GLY A 551 -7.15 28.73 -3.92
C GLY A 551 -5.92 29.50 -4.41
N GLN A 552 -4.90 29.70 -3.58
CA GLN A 552 -3.66 30.38 -3.96
C GLN A 552 -2.51 29.39 -4.14
N LEU A 553 -1.73 29.55 -5.22
CA LEU A 553 -0.51 28.78 -5.47
C LEU A 553 0.62 29.34 -4.60
N VAL A 554 0.95 28.62 -3.54
CA VAL A 554 2.01 28.98 -2.58
C VAL A 554 3.25 28.15 -2.89
N LYS A 555 4.40 28.81 -3.08
CA LYS A 555 5.68 28.15 -3.30
C LYS A 555 6.05 27.33 -2.05
N GLN A 556 6.36 26.07 -2.27
CA GLN A 556 6.85 25.13 -1.27
C GLN A 556 8.36 24.92 -1.45
N PRO A 557 9.06 24.32 -0.48
CA PRO A 557 10.43 23.88 -0.66
C PRO A 557 10.55 22.95 -1.88
N ASN A 558 11.63 23.11 -2.66
CA ASN A 558 11.88 22.31 -3.85
C ASN A 558 12.04 20.82 -3.51
N HIS A 559 11.75 19.95 -4.48
CA HIS A 559 12.09 18.53 -4.41
C HIS A 559 13.53 18.30 -4.85
N SER A 560 14.26 17.40 -4.19
CA SER A 560 15.59 16.92 -4.55
C SER A 560 15.45 15.63 -5.37
N PHE A 561 15.97 15.66 -6.61
CA PHE A 561 15.98 14.53 -7.54
C PHE A 561 17.40 14.12 -7.88
N PHE A 562 17.64 12.84 -8.00
CA PHE A 562 18.86 12.31 -8.56
C PHE A 562 18.60 10.97 -9.24
N CYS A 563 19.09 10.81 -10.45
CA CYS A 563 19.04 9.54 -11.16
C CYS A 563 20.44 9.21 -11.72
N ALA A 564 20.75 7.92 -11.82
CA ALA A 564 22.05 7.43 -12.25
C ALA A 564 21.98 5.98 -12.73
N PHE A 565 23.02 5.58 -13.47
CA PHE A 565 23.33 4.18 -13.67
C PHE A 565 24.83 3.93 -13.45
N ALA A 566 25.18 2.72 -13.08
CA ALA A 566 26.55 2.32 -12.77
C ALA A 566 26.77 0.79 -12.91
N PRO A 567 28.00 0.35 -13.19
CA PRO A 567 29.12 1.11 -13.76
C PRO A 567 28.81 1.61 -15.17
N ARG A 568 29.53 2.62 -15.68
CA ARG A 568 29.32 3.17 -17.03
C ARG A 568 29.40 2.10 -18.13
N GLU A 569 30.47 1.31 -18.14
CA GLU A 569 30.77 0.39 -19.26
C GLU A 569 29.92 -0.90 -19.23
N ASN A 570 29.59 -1.38 -18.04
CA ASN A 570 28.76 -2.56 -17.86
C ASN A 570 27.69 -2.28 -16.78
N PRO A 571 26.63 -1.57 -17.12
CA PRO A 571 25.64 -1.16 -16.15
C PRO A 571 24.99 -2.36 -15.43
N ARG A 572 25.00 -2.31 -14.10
CA ARG A 572 24.39 -3.31 -13.21
C ARG A 572 23.21 -2.75 -12.43
N ILE A 573 23.12 -1.42 -12.32
CA ILE A 573 22.06 -0.74 -11.60
C ILE A 573 21.71 0.57 -12.31
N ALA A 574 20.43 0.79 -12.58
CA ALA A 574 19.83 2.07 -12.92
C ALA A 574 18.92 2.48 -11.76
N ILE A 575 19.12 3.67 -11.22
CA ILE A 575 18.50 4.07 -9.97
C ILE A 575 18.05 5.51 -9.98
N MET A 576 16.92 5.78 -9.34
CA MET A 576 16.35 7.10 -9.15
C MET A 576 15.96 7.30 -7.68
N CYS A 577 16.20 8.49 -7.16
CA CYS A 577 15.73 8.91 -5.84
C CYS A 577 15.07 10.29 -5.91
N VAL A 578 13.92 10.43 -5.27
CA VAL A 578 13.25 11.70 -5.00
C VAL A 578 13.07 11.89 -3.51
N VAL A 579 13.43 13.10 -3.02
CA VAL A 579 13.13 13.55 -1.66
C VAL A 579 12.27 14.81 -1.74
N GLU A 580 11.02 14.68 -1.34
CA GLU A 580 10.03 15.76 -1.40
C GLU A 580 10.38 16.90 -0.42
N ASN A 581 10.07 18.13 -0.83
CA ASN A 581 10.14 19.33 0.03
C ASN A 581 11.47 19.50 0.78
N SER A 582 12.57 19.03 0.20
CA SER A 582 13.90 19.09 0.82
C SER A 582 14.51 20.50 0.87
N GLY A 583 14.03 21.42 0.03
CA GLY A 583 14.49 22.81 -0.06
C GLY A 583 15.89 23.01 -0.63
N ARG A 584 16.57 21.94 -1.04
CA ARG A 584 17.95 21.94 -1.54
C ARG A 584 18.06 21.31 -2.91
N PHE A 585 19.22 21.44 -3.54
CA PHE A 585 19.54 20.83 -4.82
C PHE A 585 19.58 19.29 -4.78
N GLY A 586 19.36 18.63 -5.93
CA GLY A 586 19.38 17.18 -6.06
C GLY A 586 20.65 16.52 -5.54
N GLY A 587 21.80 17.14 -5.73
CA GLY A 587 23.09 16.69 -5.21
C GLY A 587 23.24 16.76 -3.69
N THR A 588 22.30 17.38 -2.95
CA THR A 588 22.43 17.53 -1.49
C THR A 588 21.90 16.31 -0.70
N TYR A 589 20.79 15.73 -1.15
CA TYR A 589 20.14 14.62 -0.43
C TYR A 589 19.96 13.39 -1.34
N ALA A 590 19.27 13.52 -2.46
CA ALA A 590 19.00 12.40 -3.35
C ALA A 590 20.29 11.78 -3.92
N GLY A 591 21.26 12.60 -4.31
CA GLY A 591 22.55 12.12 -4.82
C GLY A 591 23.33 11.27 -3.83
N PRO A 592 23.63 11.73 -2.61
CA PRO A 592 24.25 10.92 -1.56
C PRO A 592 23.51 9.60 -1.27
N ILE A 593 22.18 9.61 -1.20
CA ILE A 593 21.36 8.41 -0.99
C ILE A 593 21.60 7.41 -2.14
N VAL A 594 21.47 7.85 -3.39
CA VAL A 594 21.73 7.02 -4.57
C VAL A 594 23.16 6.47 -4.58
N SER A 595 24.15 7.30 -4.21
CA SER A 595 25.56 6.86 -4.21
C SER A 595 25.83 5.75 -3.18
N LEU A 596 25.19 5.79 -2.02
CA LEU A 596 25.27 4.75 -1.00
C LEU A 596 24.58 3.45 -1.46
N MET A 597 23.43 3.57 -2.12
CA MET A 597 22.72 2.41 -2.68
C MET A 597 23.52 1.72 -3.79
N ILE A 598 24.11 2.49 -4.72
CA ILE A 598 24.97 1.97 -5.78
C ILE A 598 26.18 1.25 -5.18
N GLU A 599 26.86 1.88 -4.21
CA GLU A 599 28.04 1.29 -3.56
C GLU A 599 27.70 -0.03 -2.86
N LYS A 600 26.64 -0.06 -2.04
CA LYS A 600 26.16 -1.29 -1.38
C LYS A 600 25.86 -2.39 -2.39
N TYR A 601 25.19 -2.05 -3.50
CA TYR A 601 24.81 -3.05 -4.51
C TYR A 601 26.00 -3.61 -5.30
N ILE A 602 26.99 -2.78 -5.63
CA ILE A 602 28.14 -3.20 -6.46
C ILE A 602 29.21 -3.89 -5.63
N ASN A 603 29.47 -3.39 -4.42
CA ASN A 603 30.55 -3.84 -3.53
C ASN A 603 30.07 -4.72 -2.37
N ASP A 604 28.77 -5.04 -2.29
CA ASP A 604 28.08 -5.71 -1.17
C ASP A 604 28.23 -5.01 0.20
N THR A 605 28.96 -3.90 0.27
CA THR A 605 29.21 -3.14 1.50
C THR A 605 29.38 -1.65 1.20
N ILE A 606 29.28 -0.82 2.23
CA ILE A 606 29.62 0.59 2.20
C ILE A 606 30.99 0.76 2.88
N ASP A 607 31.92 1.44 2.19
CA ASP A 607 33.25 1.75 2.72
C ASP A 607 33.14 2.44 4.11
N ALA A 608 34.04 2.04 5.03
CA ALA A 608 34.07 2.59 6.38
C ALA A 608 34.17 4.12 6.40
N LYS A 609 34.90 4.73 5.46
CA LYS A 609 35.02 6.19 5.31
C LYS A 609 33.71 6.87 4.92
N ARG A 610 32.75 6.12 4.37
CA ARG A 610 31.43 6.64 3.94
C ARG A 610 30.30 6.32 4.93
N LYS A 611 30.56 5.54 6.00
CA LYS A 611 29.60 5.29 7.07
C LYS A 611 29.05 6.56 7.74
N PRO A 612 29.85 7.62 8.01
CA PRO A 612 29.33 8.90 8.51
C PRO A 612 28.33 9.57 7.53
N LEU A 613 28.50 9.37 6.22
CA LEU A 613 27.54 9.84 5.22
C LEU A 613 26.21 9.07 5.32
N GLU A 614 26.29 7.74 5.47
CA GLU A 614 25.10 6.88 5.68
C GLU A 614 24.32 7.34 6.92
N GLU A 615 24.98 7.49 8.06
CA GLU A 615 24.35 7.93 9.32
C GLU A 615 23.72 9.32 9.19
N ARG A 616 24.44 10.24 8.57
CA ARG A 616 23.91 11.59 8.29
C ARG A 616 22.65 11.52 7.41
N MET A 617 22.65 10.71 6.33
CA MET A 617 21.48 10.60 5.45
C MET A 617 20.32 9.93 6.17
N ALA A 618 20.55 8.94 7.01
CA ALA A 618 19.52 8.28 7.81
C ALA A 618 18.89 9.21 8.87
N SER A 619 19.69 10.01 9.58
CA SER A 619 19.24 10.82 10.70
C SER A 619 18.56 12.15 10.33
N ILE A 620 18.86 12.72 9.16
CA ILE A 620 18.29 14.01 8.72
C ILE A 620 16.78 13.93 8.60
N ASN A 621 16.08 14.85 9.32
CA ASN A 621 14.63 14.97 9.27
C ASN A 621 14.18 16.08 8.30
N LEU A 622 13.63 15.66 7.16
CA LEU A 622 13.12 16.53 6.09
C LEU A 622 11.59 16.48 5.96
N ILE A 623 10.88 15.95 6.96
CA ILE A 623 9.40 15.98 6.96
C ILE A 623 8.94 17.44 6.91
N PRO A 624 8.06 17.83 5.97
CA PRO A 624 7.61 19.21 5.80
C PRO A 624 6.98 19.78 7.07
N PRO A 625 7.21 21.08 7.41
CA PRO A 625 6.67 21.70 8.61
C PRO A 625 5.15 21.59 8.76
N LEU A 626 4.40 21.80 7.66
CA LEU A 626 2.95 21.64 7.65
C LEU A 626 2.50 20.20 7.97
N MET A 627 3.26 19.22 7.51
CA MET A 627 3.00 17.82 7.80
C MET A 627 3.30 17.49 9.26
N LYS A 628 4.42 18.00 9.81
CA LYS A 628 4.74 17.90 11.24
C LYS A 628 3.64 18.52 12.11
N GLN A 629 3.09 19.66 11.71
CA GLN A 629 1.98 20.30 12.42
C GLN A 629 0.72 19.41 12.41
N LYS A 630 0.34 18.85 11.24
CA LYS A 630 -0.81 17.94 11.14
C LYS A 630 -0.63 16.69 12.01
N MET A 631 0.59 16.14 12.06
CA MET A 631 0.92 15.00 12.93
C MET A 631 0.70 15.36 14.40
N ARG A 632 1.29 16.47 14.87
CA ARG A 632 1.13 16.94 16.26
C ARG A 632 -0.33 17.17 16.64
N THR A 633 -1.13 17.78 15.75
CA THR A 633 -2.56 18.00 15.98
C THR A 633 -3.30 16.67 16.11
N LYS A 634 -2.99 15.69 15.25
CA LYS A 634 -3.58 14.35 15.33
C LYS A 634 -3.22 13.64 16.63
N ASP A 635 -1.93 13.66 17.02
CA ASP A 635 -1.44 13.05 18.26
C ASP A 635 -2.11 13.67 19.49
N SER A 636 -2.29 15.00 19.50
CA SER A 636 -2.99 15.70 20.59
C SER A 636 -4.46 15.30 20.66
N LEU A 637 -5.16 15.23 19.51
CA LEU A 637 -6.56 14.81 19.44
C LEU A 637 -6.73 13.33 19.84
N GLN A 638 -5.76 12.49 19.52
CA GLN A 638 -5.80 11.08 19.90
C GLN A 638 -5.61 10.91 21.41
N ARG A 639 -4.67 11.65 22.04
CA ARG A 639 -4.50 11.66 23.50
C ARG A 639 -5.78 12.08 24.22
N VAL A 640 -6.42 13.18 23.78
CA VAL A 640 -7.70 13.61 24.34
C VAL A 640 -8.77 12.53 24.25
N LYS A 641 -8.87 11.85 23.11
CA LYS A 641 -9.83 10.73 22.95
C LYS A 641 -9.51 9.53 23.84
N GLU A 642 -8.23 9.23 24.04
CA GLU A 642 -7.80 8.15 24.93
C GLU A 642 -8.08 8.49 26.39
N GLU A 643 -7.83 9.73 26.81
CA GLU A 643 -8.18 10.25 28.13
C GLU A 643 -9.70 10.24 28.37
N GLU A 644 -10.50 10.70 27.40
CA GLU A 644 -11.97 10.62 27.48
C GLU A 644 -12.47 9.17 27.58
N LYS A 645 -11.83 8.24 26.87
CA LYS A 645 -12.18 6.81 26.92
C LYS A 645 -11.81 6.19 28.28
N ALA A 646 -10.64 6.53 28.81
CA ALA A 646 -10.20 6.11 30.12
C ALA A 646 -11.19 6.61 31.22
N LEU A 647 -11.53 7.90 31.16
CA LEU A 647 -12.50 8.51 32.08
C LEU A 647 -13.90 7.86 32.00
N LYS A 648 -14.36 7.55 30.78
CA LYS A 648 -15.65 6.83 30.60
C LYS A 648 -15.61 5.43 31.19
N ASN A 649 -14.47 4.73 31.08
CA ASN A 649 -14.30 3.41 31.66
C ASN A 649 -14.25 3.49 33.19
N GLU A 650 -13.55 4.46 33.77
CA GLU A 650 -13.55 4.70 35.23
C GLU A 650 -14.96 5.02 35.75
N LEU A 651 -15.71 5.89 35.07
CA LEU A 651 -17.09 6.22 35.41
C LEU A 651 -18.01 4.99 35.30
N LYS A 652 -17.75 4.08 34.37
CA LYS A 652 -18.51 2.83 34.25
C LYS A 652 -18.21 1.89 35.43
N ILE A 653 -16.94 1.74 35.80
CA ILE A 653 -16.51 0.94 36.96
C ILE A 653 -17.15 1.48 38.24
N ILE A 654 -17.12 2.80 38.44
CA ILE A 654 -17.73 3.45 39.62
C ILE A 654 -19.25 3.20 39.64
N LYS A 655 -19.95 3.31 38.51
CA LYS A 655 -21.39 2.99 38.41
C LYS A 655 -21.70 1.53 38.69
N ASP A 656 -20.89 0.63 38.14
CA ASP A 656 -21.07 -0.81 38.38
C ASP A 656 -20.79 -1.18 39.84
N THR A 657 -19.84 -0.48 40.50
CA THR A 657 -19.55 -0.66 41.93
C THR A 657 -20.68 -0.12 42.80
N LEU A 658 -21.20 1.07 42.54
CA LEU A 658 -22.34 1.65 43.24
C LEU A 658 -23.61 0.83 43.10
N GLN A 659 -23.91 0.29 41.88
CA GLN A 659 -25.04 -0.64 41.69
C GLN A 659 -24.85 -1.99 42.43
N SER A 660 -23.64 -2.45 42.65
CA SER A 660 -23.36 -3.65 43.43
C SER A 660 -23.54 -3.39 44.95
N GLU A 661 -23.21 -2.21 45.44
CA GLU A 661 -23.44 -1.80 46.84
C GLU A 661 -24.93 -1.56 47.11
N ASP A 662 -25.69 -0.94 46.20
CA ASP A 662 -27.14 -0.80 46.35
C ASP A 662 -27.87 -2.13 46.35
N ASN A 663 -27.43 -3.11 45.55
CA ASN A 663 -28.00 -4.47 45.53
C ASN A 663 -27.66 -5.29 46.79
N LEU A 664 -26.50 -5.01 47.42
CA LEU A 664 -26.13 -5.62 48.72
C LEU A 664 -26.98 -5.06 49.86
N THR A 665 -27.24 -3.78 49.91
CA THR A 665 -28.11 -3.12 50.91
C THR A 665 -29.57 -3.54 50.79
N GLU A 666 -30.11 -3.72 49.57
CA GLU A 666 -31.46 -4.27 49.37
C GLU A 666 -31.57 -5.76 49.76
N ALA A 667 -30.50 -6.54 49.55
CA ALA A 667 -30.47 -7.97 49.96
C ALA A 667 -30.41 -8.11 51.48
N ASP A 668 -29.69 -7.25 52.20
CA ASP A 668 -29.59 -7.21 53.64
C ASP A 668 -30.91 -6.74 54.31
N ILE A 669 -31.63 -5.82 53.69
CA ILE A 669 -32.96 -5.36 54.15
C ILE A 669 -34.02 -6.47 53.96
N ARG A 670 -33.93 -7.30 52.92
CA ARG A 670 -34.85 -8.45 52.71
C ARG A 670 -34.56 -9.65 53.62
N ALA A 671 -33.34 -9.77 54.16
CA ALA A 671 -32.93 -10.91 55.01
C ALA A 671 -33.24 -10.72 56.51
N GLY A 672 -34.04 -9.74 56.91
CA GLY A 672 -34.53 -9.40 58.23
C GLY A 672 -34.12 -10.37 59.36
N LYS A 673 -33.02 -10.07 60.04
CA LYS A 673 -32.72 -10.65 61.37
C LYS A 673 -32.26 -9.55 62.34
N SER A 674 -33.13 -9.36 63.32
CA SER A 674 -32.80 -8.64 64.54
C SER A 674 -31.71 -9.39 65.33
N SER A 675 -30.70 -8.70 65.77
CA SER A 675 -30.02 -8.99 67.01
C SER A 675 -29.18 -7.79 67.47
N ASP A 676 -29.56 -7.33 68.59
CA ASP A 676 -29.01 -6.47 69.64
C ASP A 676 -27.55 -5.99 69.58
N ASN A 677 -27.51 -4.68 69.89
CA ASN A 677 -26.59 -4.00 70.82
C ASN A 677 -25.09 -4.33 70.81
N LYS A 678 -24.33 -3.38 70.30
CA LYS A 678 -23.16 -2.82 71.04
C LYS A 678 -22.72 -1.48 70.42
N GLN A 679 -22.54 -0.50 71.35
CA GLN A 679 -22.17 0.90 71.10
C GLN A 679 -20.82 1.06 70.39
N PRO A 680 -20.63 2.19 69.67
CA PRO A 680 -19.43 2.43 68.87
C PRO A 680 -18.32 3.12 69.72
N ARG A 681 -17.09 2.77 69.41
CA ARG A 681 -15.91 3.52 69.83
C ARG A 681 -15.57 4.56 68.73
N ASP A 682 -15.42 5.78 69.21
CA ASP A 682 -14.87 6.95 68.52
C ASP A 682 -13.64 6.63 67.65
N THR A 683 -13.66 7.05 66.40
CA THR A 683 -12.45 7.36 65.67
C THR A 683 -12.64 8.64 64.86
N GLN A 684 -11.74 9.56 65.11
CA GLN A 684 -11.69 10.95 64.75
C GLN A 684 -11.84 11.25 63.23
N HIS A 685 -12.65 12.26 62.97
CA HIS A 685 -12.70 13.01 61.72
C HIS A 685 -11.34 13.58 61.30
N LYS A 686 -10.82 13.18 60.13
CA LYS A 686 -9.89 13.99 59.37
C LYS A 686 -10.68 14.74 58.29
N LYS A 687 -10.65 16.05 58.36
CA LYS A 687 -11.21 16.98 57.37
C LYS A 687 -10.51 16.81 56.01
N PRO A 688 -11.24 16.97 54.87
CA PRO A 688 -10.63 16.99 53.57
C PRO A 688 -9.86 18.29 53.32
N VAL A 689 -8.66 18.12 52.79
CA VAL A 689 -7.80 19.20 52.28
C VAL A 689 -8.43 19.77 51.00
N LYS A 690 -8.76 21.07 51.03
CA LYS A 690 -9.09 21.86 49.87
C LYS A 690 -7.82 22.06 49.04
N THR A 691 -7.79 21.54 47.81
CA THR A 691 -6.84 21.95 46.79
C THR A 691 -7.47 23.10 46.00
N ASP A 692 -6.87 24.29 46.18
CA ASP A 692 -7.19 25.48 45.39
C ASP A 692 -6.84 25.26 43.93
N MET A 693 -7.86 25.31 43.09
CA MET A 693 -7.67 25.45 41.64
C MET A 693 -7.38 26.91 41.32
N MET A 694 -6.13 27.22 40.97
CA MET A 694 -5.77 28.49 40.33
C MET A 694 -6.34 28.57 38.91
N ALA A 695 -7.18 29.57 38.70
CA ALA A 695 -7.64 29.96 37.35
C ALA A 695 -6.52 30.69 36.60
N PRO A 696 -6.44 30.55 35.27
CA PRO A 696 -5.45 31.29 34.50
C PRO A 696 -5.85 32.76 34.34
N GLU A 697 -4.93 33.61 34.72
CA GLU A 697 -4.97 35.08 34.61
C GLU A 697 -5.08 35.53 33.13
N LYS A 698 -6.07 36.38 32.87
CA LYS A 698 -6.20 37.15 31.64
C LYS A 698 -5.20 38.30 31.64
N GLN A 699 -4.14 38.24 30.86
CA GLN A 699 -3.33 39.40 30.55
C GLN A 699 -4.08 40.36 29.62
N LYS A 700 -4.43 41.52 30.16
CA LYS A 700 -4.89 42.70 29.42
C LYS A 700 -3.71 43.32 28.65
N GLY A 701 -3.94 43.60 27.38
CA GLY A 701 -3.03 44.38 26.56
C GLY A 701 -2.94 45.83 27.04
N SER A 702 -1.71 46.33 27.03
CA SER A 702 -1.43 47.78 27.05
C SER A 702 -0.85 48.14 25.69
N GLY A 703 -1.59 49.01 24.98
CA GLY A 703 -1.10 49.64 23.77
C GLY A 703 0.01 50.66 24.08
N LEU A 704 0.92 50.78 23.16
CA LEU A 704 1.75 51.98 23.01
C LEU A 704 2.11 52.24 21.55
N ASN A 705 1.99 53.49 21.27
CA ASN A 705 2.00 54.30 20.07
C ASN A 705 3.17 54.06 19.08
N LYS A 706 2.83 54.45 17.83
CA LYS A 706 3.65 54.87 16.71
C LYS A 706 4.78 55.84 17.07
N LYS A 707 5.93 55.70 16.40
CA LYS A 707 6.51 56.74 15.53
C LYS A 707 7.83 56.29 14.90
N ASP A 708 7.86 56.46 13.58
CA ASP A 708 8.93 56.88 12.68
C ASP A 708 10.41 56.65 13.04
N THR A 709 11.14 56.05 12.12
CA THR A 709 12.13 56.76 11.30
C THR A 709 12.77 55.88 10.22
N ALA A 710 12.99 56.52 9.11
CA ALA A 710 13.59 56.04 7.89
C ALA A 710 15.13 55.89 7.95
N SER A 711 15.65 55.27 6.89
CA SER A 711 16.97 55.30 6.26
C SER A 711 18.07 54.33 6.79
N LYS A 712 18.41 53.40 6.02
CA LYS A 712 19.47 53.32 4.98
C LYS A 712 19.38 51.98 4.26
#